data_d2067d5f524fd8ef066d10ab818f86a0
#
_entry.id   d2067d5f524fd8ef066d10ab818f86a0
#
_cell.length_a   1.000
_cell.length_b   1.000
_cell.length_c   1.000
_cell.angle_alpha   90.00
_cell.angle_beta   90.00
_cell.angle_gamma   90.00
#
_symmetry.space_group_name_H-M   'P 1'
#
loop_
_entity.id
_entity.type
_entity.pdbx_description
1 polymer ?
#
loop_
_entity_poly.entity_id
_entity_poly.type
_entity_poly.pdbx_seq_one_letter_code
_entity_poly.pdbx_strand_id
1 'polypeptide(L)'
;MTSIIKLTTLSGVQEESALCYLLQVDEFRFLLDCGWDEHFSMDIIDSLRKHVHQIDAVLLSHPDPLHLGALPYAVGKLGLNCAIYATIPVYKMGQMFMYDLYQSRHNTEDFTLFTLDDVDAAFDKIQQLKFSQIVNLKGKGHGLSITPLPAGHMIGGTIWKIVKDGEEEIVYAVDFNHKREMYIVMFYRNFTFCFLANVLETLRGDGNVLIAVDTAGRVLELAQLLDQIWRTKDAGLGVYSLALLNNVSYNVVEFSKSQVEWMSDKLMRCFEDKRNNPFQFRHLSLCHGLSDLARVPSPKVVLASQPDLECGFSRDLFIQWCQDPKNSIILTYRTTPGTLARFLIDNPSEKITEIELRKRVKLEGKELEEYLEKEKLKKEAAKKLEQSKEADIDSSDESDVEEDIDQPSAHKTKHDLMMKGEGSRKGSFFKQAKKSYPMFPAPEERIKWDEYGEIIKPEDFLVPELQATEEEKSKLESGLTNGDEPMDQDLSDVPTKCISMTESIEIKARVTYIDYEGRSDGDSIKKIINQMKPRQLIIVHGPPEASQDLAECCRAFGGKDIKVYMPKLHETVDATSETHIYQVRLKDSLVSSLQFCKAKDAELAWIDGVLDMRVSKVDTGVILEEGELKDDGEDSEMQVDAPSDSSVIAQQKAMKSLFGDDEKETGEESEIIPTLEPLPPNEVPGHQSVFMNEPRLSDFKQVLLREGIQAEFVGGVLVCNNQVAVRRTETGRIGLEGCLCQDFYRIRDLLYEQYAIV
;
A
#
# COMPACT_ATOMS: atom_id res chain seq x y z
N MET A 1 7.22 20.30 -20.86
CA MET A 1 7.01 19.00 -21.57
C MET A 1 5.84 18.32 -20.91
N THR A 2 4.89 17.80 -21.66
CA THR A 2 3.74 17.06 -21.13
C THR A 2 4.17 15.71 -20.67
N SER A 3 3.85 15.33 -19.43
CA SER A 3 4.13 13.98 -18.93
C SER A 3 3.26 12.94 -19.61
N ILE A 4 3.86 11.86 -20.02
CA ILE A 4 3.16 10.69 -20.55
C ILE A 4 2.57 9.90 -19.38
N ILE A 5 1.24 9.84 -19.28
CA ILE A 5 0.55 9.12 -18.22
C ILE A 5 -0.25 7.99 -18.84
N LYS A 6 0.09 6.74 -18.49
CA LYS A 6 -0.60 5.55 -18.98
C LYS A 6 -0.95 4.60 -17.84
N LEU A 7 -2.16 4.10 -17.82
CA LEU A 7 -2.60 3.07 -16.88
C LEU A 7 -2.89 1.78 -17.64
N THR A 8 -2.17 0.71 -17.30
CA THR A 8 -2.43 -0.63 -17.81
C THR A 8 -3.04 -1.48 -16.71
N THR A 9 -4.18 -2.09 -16.98
CA THR A 9 -4.92 -2.90 -16.04
C THR A 9 -4.45 -4.35 -16.10
N LEU A 10 -3.97 -4.91 -14.99
CA LEU A 10 -3.52 -6.30 -14.92
C LEU A 10 -4.60 -7.21 -14.31
N SER A 11 -5.39 -6.69 -13.36
CA SER A 11 -6.56 -7.34 -12.77
C SER A 11 -7.48 -6.32 -12.10
N GLY A 12 -8.64 -6.76 -11.60
CA GLY A 12 -9.56 -5.92 -10.81
C GLY A 12 -10.28 -4.85 -11.62
N VAL A 13 -10.71 -5.14 -12.83
CA VAL A 13 -11.42 -4.19 -13.71
C VAL A 13 -12.72 -4.79 -14.21
N GLN A 14 -13.82 -4.07 -14.03
CA GLN A 14 -15.17 -4.54 -14.35
C GLN A 14 -15.53 -5.87 -13.65
N GLU A 15 -14.87 -6.14 -12.55
CA GLU A 15 -15.09 -7.32 -11.68
C GLU A 15 -14.74 -6.97 -10.23
N GLU A 16 -15.16 -7.83 -9.30
CA GLU A 16 -14.88 -7.70 -7.87
C GLU A 16 -13.66 -8.57 -7.47
N SER A 17 -12.60 -8.59 -8.29
CA SER A 17 -11.42 -9.41 -8.07
C SER A 17 -10.23 -8.56 -7.57
N ALA A 18 -9.08 -9.21 -7.37
CA ALA A 18 -7.88 -8.59 -6.82
C ALA A 18 -7.36 -7.40 -7.64
N LEU A 19 -6.87 -6.38 -6.96
CA LEU A 19 -6.44 -5.13 -7.56
C LEU A 19 -4.95 -5.18 -7.94
N CYS A 20 -4.66 -4.91 -9.20
CA CYS A 20 -3.29 -4.82 -9.71
C CYS A 20 -3.24 -3.95 -10.96
N TYR A 21 -2.66 -2.76 -10.85
CA TYR A 21 -2.60 -1.80 -11.97
C TYR A 21 -1.19 -1.27 -12.16
N LEU A 22 -0.75 -1.14 -13.41
CA LEU A 22 0.53 -0.56 -13.77
C LEU A 22 0.33 0.88 -14.24
N LEU A 23 0.74 1.86 -13.43
CA LEU A 23 0.73 3.26 -13.78
C LEU A 23 2.11 3.69 -14.26
N GLN A 24 2.19 4.13 -15.49
CA GLN A 24 3.39 4.72 -16.06
C GLN A 24 3.27 6.24 -16.04
N VAL A 25 4.27 6.91 -15.48
CA VAL A 25 4.45 8.36 -15.52
C VAL A 25 5.82 8.62 -16.14
N ASP A 26 5.85 8.99 -17.39
CA ASP A 26 7.03 9.05 -18.26
C ASP A 26 7.80 7.73 -18.29
N GLU A 27 9.02 7.71 -17.76
CA GLU A 27 9.87 6.51 -17.68
C GLU A 27 9.65 5.71 -16.39
N PHE A 28 8.96 6.29 -15.39
CA PHE A 28 8.75 5.65 -14.08
C PHE A 28 7.47 4.85 -14.05
N ARG A 29 7.54 3.64 -13.53
CA ARG A 29 6.41 2.71 -13.47
C ARG A 29 6.09 2.33 -12.03
N PHE A 30 4.88 2.69 -11.63
CA PHE A 30 4.29 2.29 -10.36
C PHE A 30 3.43 1.04 -10.56
N LEU A 31 3.54 0.10 -9.63
CA LEU A 31 2.51 -0.91 -9.42
C LEU A 31 1.58 -0.40 -8.32
N LEU A 32 0.32 -0.18 -8.66
CA LEU A 32 -0.73 0.22 -7.74
C LEU A 32 -1.44 -1.04 -7.25
N ASP A 33 -1.21 -1.40 -6.01
CA ASP A 33 -1.55 -2.64 -5.36
C ASP A 33 -0.96 -3.90 -6.05
N CYS A 34 -0.88 -4.99 -5.33
CA CYS A 34 -0.37 -6.28 -5.77
C CYS A 34 -1.23 -7.38 -5.15
N GLY A 35 -2.52 -7.38 -5.50
CA GLY A 35 -3.50 -8.28 -4.92
C GLY A 35 -3.50 -9.66 -5.54
N TRP A 36 -4.14 -10.59 -4.84
CA TRP A 36 -4.48 -11.93 -5.33
C TRP A 36 -5.88 -12.30 -4.87
N ASP A 37 -6.59 -13.02 -5.70
CA ASP A 37 -7.94 -13.50 -5.39
C ASP A 37 -7.88 -14.69 -4.41
N GLU A 38 -9.01 -15.02 -3.83
CA GLU A 38 -9.14 -16.11 -2.85
C GLU A 38 -8.86 -17.50 -3.47
N HIS A 39 -8.97 -17.63 -4.79
CA HIS A 39 -8.66 -18.86 -5.52
C HIS A 39 -7.21 -18.99 -5.96
N PHE A 40 -6.40 -17.97 -5.76
CA PHE A 40 -5.01 -17.89 -6.23
C PHE A 40 -4.87 -18.10 -7.74
N SER A 41 -5.72 -17.44 -8.53
CA SER A 41 -5.73 -17.54 -9.99
C SER A 41 -4.37 -17.16 -10.57
N MET A 42 -3.81 -18.07 -11.38
CA MET A 42 -2.50 -17.85 -12.00
C MET A 42 -2.53 -16.83 -13.14
N ASP A 43 -3.70 -16.54 -13.70
CA ASP A 43 -3.86 -15.55 -14.78
C ASP A 43 -3.39 -14.14 -14.37
N ILE A 44 -3.68 -13.76 -13.11
CA ILE A 44 -3.21 -12.49 -12.50
C ILE A 44 -1.68 -12.48 -12.44
N ILE A 45 -1.11 -13.58 -11.97
CA ILE A 45 0.34 -13.74 -11.83
C ILE A 45 1.03 -13.75 -13.20
N ASP A 46 0.47 -14.39 -14.19
CA ASP A 46 1.05 -14.44 -15.55
C ASP A 46 1.03 -13.06 -16.22
N SER A 47 0.02 -12.26 -15.91
CA SER A 47 -0.04 -10.86 -16.33
C SER A 47 1.01 -10.01 -15.63
N LEU A 48 1.15 -10.15 -14.31
CA LEU A 48 2.16 -9.46 -13.52
C LEU A 48 3.60 -9.85 -13.95
N ARG A 49 3.84 -11.15 -14.21
CA ARG A 49 5.16 -11.69 -14.62
C ARG A 49 5.76 -10.98 -15.83
N LYS A 50 4.92 -10.57 -16.78
CA LYS A 50 5.37 -9.84 -17.99
C LYS A 50 5.97 -8.47 -17.66
N HIS A 51 5.57 -7.87 -16.55
CA HIS A 51 5.91 -6.49 -16.18
C HIS A 51 6.83 -6.36 -14.97
N VAL A 52 7.05 -7.42 -14.19
CA VAL A 52 7.81 -7.40 -12.91
C VAL A 52 9.15 -6.67 -13.02
N HIS A 53 9.91 -6.94 -14.09
CA HIS A 53 11.24 -6.33 -14.28
C HIS A 53 11.23 -4.85 -14.66
N GLN A 54 10.05 -4.31 -14.94
CA GLN A 54 9.86 -2.93 -15.38
C GLN A 54 9.29 -2.04 -14.28
N ILE A 55 8.95 -2.61 -13.13
CA ILE A 55 8.34 -1.90 -12.00
C ILE A 55 9.45 -1.21 -11.20
N ASP A 56 9.34 0.10 -11.04
CA ASP A 56 10.27 0.92 -10.28
C ASP A 56 9.84 1.12 -8.82
N ALA A 57 8.52 1.08 -8.54
CA ALA A 57 7.97 1.16 -7.18
C ALA A 57 6.59 0.48 -7.07
N VAL A 58 6.26 -0.02 -5.87
CA VAL A 58 4.93 -0.53 -5.53
C VAL A 58 4.28 0.38 -4.48
N LEU A 59 3.02 0.74 -4.67
CA LEU A 59 2.21 1.51 -3.72
C LEU A 59 1.07 0.62 -3.22
N LEU A 60 1.09 0.27 -1.93
CA LEU A 60 0.07 -0.54 -1.30
C LEU A 60 -0.97 0.34 -0.63
N SER A 61 -2.25 0.12 -0.94
CA SER A 61 -3.35 0.93 -0.42
C SER A 61 -3.94 0.33 0.86
N HIS A 62 -4.19 -0.97 0.92
CA HIS A 62 -4.86 -1.66 2.03
C HIS A 62 -4.14 -2.94 2.45
N PRO A 63 -4.42 -3.46 3.67
CA PRO A 63 -3.69 -4.61 4.22
C PRO A 63 -4.25 -5.98 3.82
N ASP A 64 -5.40 -6.06 3.18
CA ASP A 64 -6.09 -7.30 2.84
C ASP A 64 -5.52 -7.99 1.58
N PRO A 65 -5.78 -9.29 1.39
CA PRO A 65 -5.20 -10.06 0.28
C PRO A 65 -5.58 -9.55 -1.11
N LEU A 66 -6.75 -8.93 -1.28
CA LEU A 66 -7.16 -8.36 -2.58
C LEU A 66 -6.26 -7.20 -3.02
N HIS A 67 -5.53 -6.58 -2.08
CA HIS A 67 -4.62 -5.45 -2.36
C HIS A 67 -3.14 -5.85 -2.29
N LEU A 68 -2.75 -6.87 -1.50
CA LEU A 68 -1.34 -7.24 -1.32
C LEU A 68 -1.04 -8.74 -1.37
N GLY A 69 -2.04 -9.59 -1.64
CA GLY A 69 -1.92 -11.04 -1.56
C GLY A 69 -0.86 -11.66 -2.46
N ALA A 70 -0.58 -11.09 -3.62
CA ALA A 70 0.44 -11.57 -4.55
C ALA A 70 1.87 -11.08 -4.20
N LEU A 71 2.02 -10.16 -3.26
CA LEU A 71 3.32 -9.56 -2.94
C LEU A 71 4.38 -10.58 -2.50
N PRO A 72 4.10 -11.55 -1.59
CA PRO A 72 5.07 -12.57 -1.22
C PRO A 72 5.54 -13.42 -2.42
N TYR A 73 4.62 -13.79 -3.30
CA TYR A 73 4.92 -14.53 -4.51
C TYR A 73 5.74 -13.69 -5.51
N ALA A 74 5.37 -12.42 -5.69
CA ALA A 74 6.08 -11.50 -6.59
C ALA A 74 7.54 -11.28 -6.14
N VAL A 75 7.77 -11.11 -4.83
CA VAL A 75 9.12 -10.91 -4.28
C VAL A 75 9.90 -12.22 -4.23
N GLY A 76 9.29 -13.31 -3.74
CA GLY A 76 9.98 -14.59 -3.51
C GLY A 76 10.20 -15.43 -4.77
N LYS A 77 9.26 -15.40 -5.72
CA LYS A 77 9.27 -16.29 -6.90
C LYS A 77 9.45 -15.55 -8.22
N LEU A 78 8.86 -14.35 -8.40
CA LEU A 78 9.01 -13.58 -9.64
C LEU A 78 10.22 -12.65 -9.64
N GLY A 79 10.88 -12.45 -8.48
CA GLY A 79 12.08 -11.63 -8.36
C GLY A 79 11.80 -10.11 -8.38
N LEU A 80 10.63 -9.68 -7.90
CA LEU A 80 10.34 -8.24 -7.74
C LEU A 80 11.35 -7.60 -6.80
N ASN A 81 12.10 -6.65 -7.32
CA ASN A 81 13.17 -5.98 -6.57
C ASN A 81 13.12 -4.46 -6.76
N CYS A 82 12.11 -3.83 -6.19
CA CYS A 82 11.90 -2.38 -6.20
C CYS A 82 11.51 -1.88 -4.81
N ALA A 83 11.41 -0.56 -4.63
CA ALA A 83 10.91 0.04 -3.41
C ALA A 83 9.40 -0.23 -3.27
N ILE A 84 8.96 -0.67 -2.09
CA ILE A 84 7.56 -0.91 -1.77
C ILE A 84 7.17 0.10 -0.69
N TYR A 85 6.10 0.85 -0.92
CA TYR A 85 5.63 1.87 0.01
C TYR A 85 4.29 1.49 0.61
N ALA A 86 4.17 1.60 1.92
CA ALA A 86 2.93 1.40 2.65
C ALA A 86 2.92 2.21 3.94
N THR A 87 1.74 2.43 4.52
CA THR A 87 1.64 2.99 5.86
C THR A 87 2.02 1.96 6.92
N ILE A 88 2.42 2.43 8.11
CA ILE A 88 2.81 1.54 9.21
C ILE A 88 1.73 0.50 9.54
N PRO A 89 0.42 0.84 9.63
CA PRO A 89 -0.60 -0.17 9.88
C PRO A 89 -0.80 -1.14 8.71
N VAL A 90 -0.75 -0.67 7.45
CA VAL A 90 -0.85 -1.56 6.27
C VAL A 90 0.28 -2.59 6.30
N TYR A 91 1.50 -2.18 6.64
CA TYR A 91 2.62 -3.09 6.83
C TYR A 91 2.33 -4.15 7.90
N LYS A 92 1.93 -3.74 9.12
CA LYS A 92 1.76 -4.69 10.24
C LYS A 92 0.52 -5.55 10.11
N MET A 93 -0.62 -4.96 9.73
CA MET A 93 -1.87 -5.72 9.57
C MET A 93 -1.82 -6.60 8.31
N GLY A 94 -1.19 -6.13 7.22
CA GLY A 94 -0.98 -6.91 6.02
C GLY A 94 -0.14 -8.17 6.29
N GLN A 95 0.92 -8.06 7.09
CA GLN A 95 1.69 -9.22 7.54
C GLN A 95 0.81 -10.23 8.29
N MET A 96 -0.09 -9.75 9.18
CA MET A 96 -1.02 -10.61 9.91
C MET A 96 -2.05 -11.27 8.99
N PHE A 97 -2.57 -10.55 8.00
CA PHE A 97 -3.44 -11.13 6.98
C PHE A 97 -2.75 -12.28 6.23
N MET A 98 -1.51 -12.07 5.79
CA MET A 98 -0.76 -13.08 5.04
C MET A 98 -0.36 -14.29 5.89
N TYR A 99 -0.05 -14.09 7.16
CA TYR A 99 0.25 -15.19 8.09
C TYR A 99 -1.00 -16.05 8.34
N ASP A 100 -2.15 -15.43 8.63
CA ASP A 100 -3.38 -16.15 8.87
C ASP A 100 -3.87 -16.88 7.60
N LEU A 101 -3.76 -16.23 6.44
CA LEU A 101 -4.10 -16.83 5.16
C LEU A 101 -3.21 -18.04 4.84
N TYR A 102 -1.89 -17.90 4.99
CA TYR A 102 -0.96 -19.00 4.78
C TYR A 102 -1.28 -20.16 5.72
N GLN A 103 -1.44 -19.90 7.02
CA GLN A 103 -1.71 -20.93 8.01
C GLN A 103 -3.04 -21.64 7.75
N SER A 104 -4.09 -20.86 7.40
CA SER A 104 -5.42 -21.39 7.07
C SER A 104 -5.37 -22.31 5.86
N ARG A 105 -4.66 -21.90 4.79
CA ARG A 105 -4.48 -22.74 3.58
C ARG A 105 -3.60 -23.95 3.86
N HIS A 106 -2.46 -23.74 4.54
CA HIS A 106 -1.54 -24.82 4.85
C HIS A 106 -2.19 -25.91 5.72
N ASN A 107 -3.11 -25.58 6.58
CA ASN A 107 -3.84 -26.55 7.42
C ASN A 107 -4.84 -27.40 6.61
N THR A 108 -5.35 -26.87 5.49
CA THR A 108 -6.39 -27.53 4.70
C THR A 108 -5.89 -28.14 3.41
N GLU A 109 -4.80 -27.64 2.85
CA GLU A 109 -4.28 -28.07 1.54
C GLU A 109 -2.74 -28.05 1.50
N ASP A 110 -2.15 -28.70 0.48
CA ASP A 110 -0.70 -28.65 0.23
C ASP A 110 -0.35 -27.34 -0.47
N PHE A 111 -0.32 -26.26 0.30
CA PHE A 111 -0.05 -24.94 -0.20
C PHE A 111 1.44 -24.73 -0.46
N THR A 112 1.82 -24.57 -1.74
CA THR A 112 3.22 -24.47 -2.19
C THR A 112 3.55 -23.16 -2.90
N LEU A 113 2.60 -22.23 -3.02
CA LEU A 113 2.77 -21.00 -3.80
C LEU A 113 3.82 -20.09 -3.17
N PHE A 114 3.69 -19.82 -1.88
CA PHE A 114 4.69 -19.06 -1.10
C PHE A 114 4.80 -19.63 0.32
N THR A 115 5.83 -19.25 1.02
CA THR A 115 6.12 -19.67 2.40
C THR A 115 6.06 -18.48 3.36
N LEU A 116 6.08 -18.73 4.67
CA LEU A 116 6.20 -17.66 5.68
C LEU A 116 7.50 -16.85 5.51
N ASP A 117 8.57 -17.50 5.07
CA ASP A 117 9.84 -16.82 4.77
C ASP A 117 9.69 -15.85 3.58
N ASP A 118 8.91 -16.22 2.56
CA ASP A 118 8.60 -15.35 1.43
C ASP A 118 7.76 -14.15 1.88
N VAL A 119 6.83 -14.34 2.82
CA VAL A 119 6.05 -13.25 3.43
C VAL A 119 7.00 -12.29 4.17
N ASP A 120 7.84 -12.81 5.07
CA ASP A 120 8.77 -11.96 5.81
C ASP A 120 9.72 -11.20 4.89
N ALA A 121 10.29 -11.87 3.87
CA ALA A 121 11.17 -11.24 2.89
C ALA A 121 10.51 -10.14 2.09
N ALA A 122 9.21 -10.29 1.76
CA ALA A 122 8.44 -9.26 1.06
C ALA A 122 8.16 -8.06 1.96
N PHE A 123 7.73 -8.31 3.19
CA PHE A 123 7.40 -7.24 4.13
C PHE A 123 8.64 -6.51 4.64
N ASP A 124 9.80 -7.16 4.76
CA ASP A 124 11.07 -6.50 5.12
C ASP A 124 11.52 -5.42 4.09
N LYS A 125 11.06 -5.52 2.82
CA LYS A 125 11.33 -4.52 1.77
C LYS A 125 10.42 -3.29 1.85
N ILE A 126 9.36 -3.30 2.67
CA ILE A 126 8.39 -2.22 2.72
C ILE A 126 8.95 -1.00 3.46
N GLN A 127 8.94 0.13 2.79
CA GLN A 127 9.22 1.44 3.38
C GLN A 127 7.96 1.98 4.03
N GLN A 128 8.01 2.10 5.35
CA GLN A 128 6.87 2.51 6.17
C GLN A 128 6.74 4.02 6.19
N LEU A 129 5.54 4.53 5.89
CA LEU A 129 5.25 5.96 5.82
C LEU A 129 4.14 6.34 6.81
N LYS A 130 4.13 7.63 7.19
CA LYS A 130 3.03 8.26 7.92
C LYS A 130 2.11 9.01 6.96
N PHE A 131 0.84 9.18 7.33
CA PHE A 131 -0.07 10.01 6.54
C PHE A 131 0.48 11.42 6.34
N SER A 132 0.24 11.98 5.16
CA SER A 132 0.71 13.29 4.71
C SER A 132 2.24 13.44 4.62
N GLN A 133 3.00 12.34 4.74
CA GLN A 133 4.45 12.35 4.54
C GLN A 133 4.77 12.37 3.05
N ILE A 134 5.40 13.44 2.59
CA ILE A 134 5.83 13.58 1.19
C ILE A 134 7.16 12.85 1.01
N VAL A 135 7.21 11.96 0.03
CA VAL A 135 8.42 11.23 -0.37
C VAL A 135 8.78 11.60 -1.80
N ASN A 136 9.91 12.24 -1.99
CA ASN A 136 10.45 12.54 -3.31
C ASN A 136 11.24 11.34 -3.83
N LEU A 137 10.87 10.87 -5.02
CA LEU A 137 11.51 9.73 -5.64
C LEU A 137 12.86 10.10 -6.25
N LYS A 138 13.74 9.11 -6.38
CA LYS A 138 15.10 9.29 -6.90
C LYS A 138 15.27 8.57 -8.25
N GLY A 139 16.36 8.86 -8.93
CA GLY A 139 16.68 8.20 -10.21
C GLY A 139 15.69 8.56 -11.30
N LYS A 140 15.09 7.57 -11.98
CA LYS A 140 14.05 7.78 -13.00
C LYS A 140 12.83 8.54 -12.49
N GLY A 141 12.55 8.49 -11.20
CA GLY A 141 11.46 9.19 -10.55
C GLY A 141 11.79 10.61 -10.09
N HIS A 142 12.90 11.20 -10.56
CA HIS A 142 13.24 12.56 -10.18
C HIS A 142 12.14 13.55 -10.61
N GLY A 143 11.71 14.40 -9.67
CA GLY A 143 10.57 15.31 -9.86
C GLY A 143 9.21 14.68 -9.54
N LEU A 144 9.13 13.38 -9.23
CA LEU A 144 7.93 12.72 -8.74
C LEU A 144 7.93 12.68 -7.21
N SER A 145 6.79 13.01 -6.63
CA SER A 145 6.54 12.87 -5.19
C SER A 145 5.28 12.06 -4.94
N ILE A 146 5.32 11.22 -3.91
CA ILE A 146 4.19 10.42 -3.46
C ILE A 146 3.80 10.82 -2.05
N THR A 147 2.50 10.85 -1.77
CA THR A 147 1.96 11.21 -0.47
C THR A 147 0.81 10.28 -0.11
N PRO A 148 0.89 9.54 1.00
CA PRO A 148 -0.21 8.73 1.51
C PRO A 148 -1.23 9.61 2.23
N LEU A 149 -2.50 9.50 1.85
CA LEU A 149 -3.64 10.15 2.50
C LEU A 149 -4.58 9.10 3.10
N PRO A 150 -5.32 9.39 4.17
CA PRO A 150 -6.19 8.40 4.80
C PRO A 150 -7.36 8.02 3.89
N ALA A 151 -7.53 6.72 3.61
CA ALA A 151 -8.66 6.19 2.86
C ALA A 151 -9.88 5.93 3.74
N GLY A 152 -9.70 5.57 5.00
CA GLY A 152 -10.80 5.41 5.97
C GLY A 152 -11.47 4.03 6.00
N HIS A 153 -11.26 3.15 5.07
CA HIS A 153 -11.88 1.82 5.00
C HIS A 153 -11.33 0.85 6.07
N MET A 154 -10.01 0.76 6.18
CA MET A 154 -9.29 -0.05 7.19
C MET A 154 -8.24 0.79 7.90
N ILE A 155 -7.69 0.29 9.02
CA ILE A 155 -6.61 0.98 9.73
C ILE A 155 -5.41 1.13 8.80
N GLY A 156 -4.96 2.37 8.62
CA GLY A 156 -3.86 2.69 7.74
C GLY A 156 -4.18 2.68 6.25
N GLY A 157 -5.44 2.35 5.87
CA GLY A 157 -5.89 2.41 4.48
C GLY A 157 -5.56 3.74 3.81
N THR A 158 -5.05 3.70 2.58
CA THR A 158 -4.33 4.81 1.95
C THR A 158 -4.88 5.15 0.58
N ILE A 159 -5.16 6.43 0.38
CA ILE A 159 -5.30 7.05 -0.93
C ILE A 159 -3.92 7.59 -1.32
N TRP A 160 -3.41 7.23 -2.48
CA TRP A 160 -2.11 7.72 -2.94
C TRP A 160 -2.29 8.95 -3.82
N LYS A 161 -1.60 10.02 -3.42
CA LYS A 161 -1.45 11.23 -4.23
C LYS A 161 -0.06 11.21 -4.84
N ILE A 162 0.02 11.25 -6.17
CA ILE A 162 1.25 11.28 -6.94
C ILE A 162 1.30 12.63 -7.65
N VAL A 163 2.38 13.37 -7.47
CA VAL A 163 2.55 14.71 -8.05
C VAL A 163 3.89 14.75 -8.76
N LYS A 164 3.89 15.31 -9.94
CA LYS A 164 5.11 15.67 -10.66
C LYS A 164 5.32 17.18 -10.59
N ASP A 165 6.56 17.62 -10.40
CA ASP A 165 6.91 19.04 -10.24
C ASP A 165 6.37 19.89 -11.41
N GLY A 166 5.47 20.83 -11.08
CA GLY A 166 4.86 21.75 -12.05
C GLY A 166 3.75 21.18 -12.93
N GLU A 167 3.32 19.95 -12.68
CA GLU A 167 2.30 19.24 -13.47
C GLU A 167 1.07 18.84 -12.65
N GLU A 168 0.17 18.08 -13.28
CA GLU A 168 -1.09 17.65 -12.70
C GLU A 168 -0.89 16.62 -11.58
N GLU A 169 -1.86 16.55 -10.68
CA GLU A 169 -1.91 15.60 -9.60
C GLU A 169 -2.66 14.34 -10.02
N ILE A 170 -2.10 13.18 -9.75
CA ILE A 170 -2.75 11.88 -9.94
C ILE A 170 -3.17 11.36 -8.57
N VAL A 171 -4.42 10.96 -8.44
CA VAL A 171 -4.96 10.39 -7.20
C VAL A 171 -5.42 8.96 -7.45
N TYR A 172 -4.82 7.99 -6.74
CA TYR A 172 -5.27 6.62 -6.71
C TYR A 172 -6.09 6.38 -5.44
N ALA A 173 -7.40 6.15 -5.62
CA ALA A 173 -8.35 5.98 -4.53
C ALA A 173 -9.25 4.77 -4.82
N VAL A 174 -9.02 3.69 -4.09
CA VAL A 174 -9.81 2.46 -4.12
C VAL A 174 -10.30 2.16 -2.71
N ASP A 175 -11.42 1.47 -2.58
CA ASP A 175 -11.97 1.00 -1.30
C ASP A 175 -11.95 2.03 -0.16
N PHE A 176 -12.28 3.29 -0.47
CA PHE A 176 -12.24 4.37 0.50
C PHE A 176 -13.58 4.59 1.22
N ASN A 177 -13.50 5.15 2.42
CA ASN A 177 -14.63 5.63 3.19
C ASN A 177 -14.46 7.10 3.53
N HIS A 178 -15.33 7.96 2.98
CA HIS A 178 -15.31 9.39 3.21
C HIS A 178 -15.77 9.81 4.60
N LYS A 179 -16.45 8.93 5.32
CA LYS A 179 -16.95 9.22 6.67
C LYS A 179 -15.77 9.17 7.63
N ARG A 180 -15.39 10.31 8.18
CA ARG A 180 -14.31 10.42 9.20
C ARG A 180 -14.57 9.60 10.47
N GLU A 181 -15.75 9.06 10.60
CA GLU A 181 -16.24 8.37 11.78
C GLU A 181 -16.12 6.85 11.61
N MET A 182 -14.95 6.36 11.25
CA MET A 182 -14.69 4.93 11.05
C MET A 182 -15.05 4.05 12.25
N TYR A 183 -15.16 4.62 13.42
CA TYR A 183 -15.44 3.90 14.67
C TYR A 183 -16.72 4.38 15.35
N ILE A 184 -17.78 4.72 14.59
CA ILE A 184 -19.04 5.15 15.18
C ILE A 184 -20.20 4.32 14.70
N VAL A 185 -20.55 3.46 15.58
CA VAL A 185 -21.75 2.68 15.74
C VAL A 185 -23.07 3.45 15.54
N MET A 186 -23.05 4.76 15.45
CA MET A 186 -24.29 5.57 15.50
C MET A 186 -25.01 5.73 14.16
N PHE A 187 -24.34 5.52 13.01
CA PHE A 187 -24.97 5.77 11.73
C PHE A 187 -25.76 4.61 11.13
N TYR A 188 -25.49 3.38 11.56
CA TYR A 188 -26.27 2.21 11.14
C TYR A 188 -27.28 1.77 12.19
N ARG A 189 -28.18 2.67 12.63
CA ARG A 189 -29.24 2.27 13.55
C ARG A 189 -30.00 1.04 13.06
N ASN A 190 -30.29 0.95 11.78
CA ASN A 190 -30.97 -0.21 11.21
C ASN A 190 -30.04 -1.45 11.15
N PHE A 191 -28.78 -1.27 10.76
CA PHE A 191 -27.76 -2.32 10.73
C PHE A 191 -27.54 -2.93 12.13
N THR A 192 -27.17 -2.08 13.09
CA THR A 192 -26.92 -2.52 14.47
C THR A 192 -28.15 -3.19 15.08
N PHE A 193 -29.34 -2.71 14.73
CA PHE A 193 -30.58 -3.31 15.21
C PHE A 193 -30.80 -4.70 14.61
N CYS A 194 -30.72 -4.87 13.30
CA CYS A 194 -30.88 -6.16 12.62
C CYS A 194 -29.83 -7.18 13.05
N PHE A 195 -28.57 -6.73 13.14
CA PHE A 195 -27.46 -7.55 13.60
C PHE A 195 -27.64 -8.03 15.03
N LEU A 196 -27.90 -7.11 15.97
CA LEU A 196 -28.13 -7.45 17.38
C LEU A 196 -29.40 -8.27 17.61
N ALA A 197 -30.47 -8.01 16.84
CA ALA A 197 -31.69 -8.80 16.89
C ALA A 197 -31.43 -10.27 16.53
N ASN A 198 -30.67 -10.51 15.42
CA ASN A 198 -30.27 -11.85 15.02
C ASN A 198 -29.44 -12.54 16.11
N VAL A 199 -28.40 -11.85 16.62
CA VAL A 199 -27.53 -12.37 17.68
C VAL A 199 -28.32 -12.70 18.94
N LEU A 200 -29.17 -11.79 19.41
CA LEU A 200 -29.99 -11.99 20.63
C LEU A 200 -31.02 -13.11 20.47
N GLU A 201 -31.70 -13.20 19.33
CA GLU A 201 -32.67 -14.24 19.03
C GLU A 201 -32.00 -15.63 19.08
N THR A 202 -30.84 -15.75 18.44
CA THR A 202 -30.09 -17.01 18.41
C THR A 202 -29.58 -17.41 19.78
N LEU A 203 -28.96 -16.50 20.54
CA LEU A 203 -28.43 -16.78 21.87
C LEU A 203 -29.53 -17.15 22.88
N ARG A 204 -30.69 -16.51 22.79
CA ARG A 204 -31.87 -16.87 23.61
C ARG A 204 -32.45 -18.21 23.23
N GLY A 205 -32.28 -18.67 22.00
CA GLY A 205 -32.62 -19.99 21.51
C GLY A 205 -31.59 -21.09 21.84
N ASP A 206 -30.62 -20.81 22.70
CA ASP A 206 -29.48 -21.68 23.02
C ASP A 206 -28.64 -22.09 21.79
N GLY A 207 -28.64 -21.26 20.77
CA GLY A 207 -27.80 -21.42 19.57
C GLY A 207 -26.52 -20.61 19.63
N ASN A 208 -25.52 -21.00 18.84
CA ASN A 208 -24.27 -20.29 18.65
C ASN A 208 -24.36 -19.39 17.41
N VAL A 209 -23.60 -18.29 17.42
CA VAL A 209 -23.51 -17.36 16.30
C VAL A 209 -22.08 -17.39 15.74
N LEU A 210 -21.96 -17.75 14.47
CA LEU A 210 -20.73 -17.58 13.69
C LEU A 210 -20.80 -16.28 12.92
N ILE A 211 -19.79 -15.45 13.05
CA ILE A 211 -19.62 -14.24 12.25
C ILE A 211 -18.33 -14.41 11.43
N ALA A 212 -18.48 -14.61 10.14
CA ALA A 212 -17.34 -14.67 9.22
C ALA A 212 -16.82 -13.26 8.96
N VAL A 213 -15.57 -13.02 9.32
CA VAL A 213 -14.92 -11.69 9.26
C VAL A 213 -13.51 -11.79 8.68
N ASP A 214 -12.93 -10.65 8.36
CA ASP A 214 -11.52 -10.56 7.99
C ASP A 214 -10.56 -10.83 9.17
N THR A 215 -9.26 -10.92 8.89
CA THR A 215 -8.25 -11.26 9.90
C THR A 215 -7.88 -10.08 10.79
N ALA A 216 -7.66 -8.90 10.23
CA ALA A 216 -7.04 -7.76 10.94
C ALA A 216 -7.55 -6.37 10.48
N GLY A 217 -8.61 -6.32 9.72
CA GLY A 217 -9.19 -5.07 9.23
C GLY A 217 -10.44 -4.67 10.01
N ARG A 218 -11.61 -4.91 9.42
CA ARG A 218 -12.92 -4.53 9.99
C ARG A 218 -13.29 -5.33 11.24
N VAL A 219 -12.70 -6.53 11.42
CA VAL A 219 -12.87 -7.34 12.63
C VAL A 219 -12.58 -6.56 13.90
N LEU A 220 -11.58 -5.67 13.89
CA LEU A 220 -11.21 -4.86 15.06
C LEU A 220 -12.31 -3.89 15.49
N GLU A 221 -12.97 -3.30 14.51
CA GLU A 221 -14.09 -2.39 14.73
C GLU A 221 -15.31 -3.13 15.26
N LEU A 222 -15.61 -4.29 14.66
CA LEU A 222 -16.71 -5.13 15.10
C LEU A 222 -16.48 -5.70 16.50
N ALA A 223 -15.25 -6.14 16.81
CA ALA A 223 -14.87 -6.61 18.12
C ALA A 223 -14.99 -5.53 19.19
N GLN A 224 -14.59 -4.29 18.87
CA GLN A 224 -14.75 -3.15 19.76
C GLN A 224 -16.24 -2.84 20.01
N LEU A 225 -17.04 -2.83 18.96
CA LEU A 225 -18.48 -2.63 19.04
C LEU A 225 -19.12 -3.68 19.95
N LEU A 226 -18.84 -4.94 19.71
CA LEU A 226 -19.41 -6.03 20.48
C LEU A 226 -18.96 -5.98 21.95
N ASP A 227 -17.68 -5.78 22.22
CA ASP A 227 -17.18 -5.68 23.61
C ASP A 227 -17.83 -4.50 24.36
N GLN A 228 -18.12 -3.36 23.70
CA GLN A 228 -18.86 -2.26 24.27
C GLN A 228 -20.31 -2.64 24.59
N ILE A 229 -20.98 -3.36 23.69
CA ILE A 229 -22.36 -3.82 23.92
C ILE A 229 -22.41 -4.82 25.07
N TRP A 230 -21.45 -5.76 25.15
CA TRP A 230 -21.32 -6.72 26.27
C TRP A 230 -21.07 -6.04 27.63
N ARG A 231 -20.45 -4.87 27.65
CA ARG A 231 -20.27 -4.05 28.86
C ARG A 231 -21.56 -3.39 29.33
N THR A 232 -22.55 -3.22 28.43
CA THR A 232 -23.82 -2.55 28.74
C THR A 232 -24.75 -3.49 29.46
N LYS A 233 -25.01 -3.25 30.74
CA LYS A 233 -25.82 -4.12 31.59
C LYS A 233 -27.25 -4.28 31.06
N ASP A 234 -27.81 -3.24 30.48
CA ASP A 234 -29.20 -3.23 29.97
C ASP A 234 -29.39 -4.13 28.74
N ALA A 235 -28.31 -4.47 28.03
CA ALA A 235 -28.37 -5.38 26.87
C ALA A 235 -28.54 -6.84 27.27
N GLY A 236 -28.23 -7.21 28.53
CA GLY A 236 -28.37 -8.58 29.04
C GLY A 236 -27.45 -9.61 28.38
N LEU A 237 -26.44 -9.15 27.57
CA LEU A 237 -25.54 -10.01 26.81
C LEU A 237 -24.32 -10.50 27.61
N GLY A 238 -24.07 -9.91 28.79
CA GLY A 238 -22.91 -10.29 29.62
C GLY A 238 -22.92 -11.74 30.15
N VAL A 239 -24.05 -12.48 30.00
CA VAL A 239 -24.14 -13.90 30.35
C VAL A 239 -23.55 -14.78 29.25
N TYR A 240 -23.52 -14.32 28.02
CA TYR A 240 -23.08 -15.07 26.86
C TYR A 240 -21.61 -14.80 26.55
N SER A 241 -20.93 -15.79 25.99
CA SER A 241 -19.53 -15.70 25.65
C SER A 241 -19.30 -15.04 24.30
N LEU A 242 -18.23 -14.25 24.19
CA LEU A 242 -17.77 -13.63 22.96
C LEU A 242 -16.33 -14.06 22.70
N ALA A 243 -16.02 -14.58 21.51
CA ALA A 243 -14.70 -15.06 21.13
C ALA A 243 -14.25 -14.53 19.77
N LEU A 244 -12.94 -14.29 19.64
CA LEU A 244 -12.27 -14.04 18.36
C LEU A 244 -11.35 -15.23 18.09
N LEU A 245 -11.54 -15.87 16.95
CA LEU A 245 -10.83 -17.07 16.54
C LEU A 245 -10.11 -16.85 15.22
N ASN A 246 -8.81 -16.72 15.26
CA ASN A 246 -7.92 -16.76 14.10
C ASN A 246 -6.50 -17.15 14.54
N ASN A 247 -5.64 -17.51 13.59
CA ASN A 247 -4.27 -17.96 13.89
C ASN A 247 -3.38 -16.87 14.51
N VAL A 248 -3.75 -15.60 14.38
CA VAL A 248 -2.96 -14.41 14.81
C VAL A 248 -3.74 -13.48 15.73
N SER A 249 -4.81 -13.95 16.38
CA SER A 249 -5.74 -13.12 17.16
C SER A 249 -5.05 -12.23 18.21
N TYR A 250 -4.08 -12.79 18.92
CA TYR A 250 -3.33 -12.05 19.94
C TYR A 250 -2.48 -10.95 19.33
N ASN A 251 -1.74 -11.26 18.24
CA ASN A 251 -0.86 -10.31 17.54
C ASN A 251 -1.66 -9.13 16.99
N VAL A 252 -2.78 -9.40 16.34
CA VAL A 252 -3.67 -8.38 15.77
C VAL A 252 -4.15 -7.41 16.83
N VAL A 253 -4.61 -7.91 17.99
CA VAL A 253 -5.09 -7.08 19.08
C VAL A 253 -3.95 -6.26 19.71
N GLU A 254 -2.78 -6.86 19.93
CA GLU A 254 -1.63 -6.14 20.52
C GLU A 254 -1.07 -5.07 19.57
N PHE A 255 -1.00 -5.36 18.26
CA PHE A 255 -0.63 -4.33 17.29
C PHE A 255 -1.66 -3.20 17.23
N SER A 256 -2.96 -3.50 17.28
CA SER A 256 -4.01 -2.48 17.31
C SER A 256 -3.88 -1.55 18.52
N LYS A 257 -3.52 -2.07 19.69
CA LYS A 257 -3.26 -1.26 20.89
C LYS A 257 -2.13 -0.26 20.69
N SER A 258 -1.11 -0.61 19.89
CA SER A 258 0.03 0.27 19.59
C SER A 258 -0.28 1.29 18.50
N GLN A 259 -1.35 1.08 17.71
CA GLN A 259 -1.69 1.89 16.54
C GLN A 259 -2.90 2.82 16.76
N VAL A 260 -3.19 3.18 18.02
CA VAL A 260 -4.34 4.06 18.35
C VAL A 260 -4.22 5.43 17.67
N GLU A 261 -3.01 5.93 17.43
CA GLU A 261 -2.76 7.21 16.74
C GLU A 261 -3.27 7.24 15.28
N TRP A 262 -3.50 6.08 14.67
CA TRP A 262 -4.03 5.95 13.31
C TRP A 262 -5.56 5.90 13.25
N MET A 263 -6.19 5.95 14.40
CA MET A 263 -7.62 5.88 14.54
C MET A 263 -8.27 7.27 14.45
N SER A 264 -9.59 7.33 14.56
CA SER A 264 -10.30 8.61 14.55
C SER A 264 -9.92 9.50 15.74
N ASP A 265 -9.96 10.83 15.54
CA ASP A 265 -9.70 11.85 16.56
C ASP A 265 -10.54 11.62 17.83
N LYS A 266 -11.74 11.08 17.70
CA LYS A 266 -12.64 10.79 18.80
C LYS A 266 -12.10 9.67 19.70
N LEU A 267 -11.59 8.59 19.10
CA LEU A 267 -10.97 7.50 19.84
C LEU A 267 -9.66 7.95 20.50
N MET A 268 -8.88 8.74 19.77
CA MET A 268 -7.63 9.29 20.27
C MET A 268 -7.88 10.19 21.49
N ARG A 269 -8.86 11.08 21.44
CA ARG A 269 -9.27 11.91 22.62
C ARG A 269 -9.77 11.05 23.77
N CYS A 270 -10.58 10.02 23.50
CA CYS A 270 -11.02 9.10 24.55
C CYS A 270 -9.84 8.34 25.20
N PHE A 271 -8.80 8.04 24.44
CA PHE A 271 -7.59 7.42 24.95
C PHE A 271 -6.76 8.43 25.79
N GLU A 272 -6.60 9.67 25.32
CA GLU A 272 -5.89 10.73 26.02
C GLU A 272 -6.57 11.10 27.35
N ASP A 273 -7.91 11.30 27.34
CA ASP A 273 -8.69 11.70 28.50
C ASP A 273 -8.78 10.61 29.57
N LYS A 274 -9.02 9.37 29.17
CA LYS A 274 -9.28 8.26 30.11
C LYS A 274 -8.11 7.29 30.26
N ARG A 275 -7.06 7.42 29.47
CA ARG A 275 -5.93 6.47 29.36
C ARG A 275 -6.37 5.02 29.20
N ASN A 276 -7.54 4.81 28.61
CA ASN A 276 -8.11 3.49 28.38
C ASN A 276 -8.01 3.15 26.89
N ASN A 277 -7.19 2.16 26.57
CA ASN A 277 -7.02 1.73 25.19
C ASN A 277 -8.32 1.10 24.67
N PRO A 278 -8.89 1.53 23.51
CA PRO A 278 -10.12 1.02 22.96
C PRO A 278 -10.06 -0.49 22.63
N PHE A 279 -8.88 -1.04 22.39
CA PHE A 279 -8.65 -2.46 22.10
C PHE A 279 -8.29 -3.28 23.35
N GLN A 280 -8.43 -2.72 24.55
CA GLN A 280 -8.36 -3.48 25.77
C GLN A 280 -9.72 -4.13 26.05
N PHE A 281 -9.97 -5.24 25.40
CA PHE A 281 -11.22 -6.00 25.52
C PHE A 281 -11.38 -6.61 26.91
N ARG A 282 -12.63 -6.67 27.41
CA ARG A 282 -12.97 -7.26 28.71
C ARG A 282 -13.75 -8.55 28.57
N HIS A 283 -14.60 -8.63 27.57
CA HIS A 283 -15.51 -9.75 27.34
C HIS A 283 -15.10 -10.61 26.16
N LEU A 284 -14.21 -10.12 25.30
CA LEU A 284 -13.71 -10.84 24.14
C LEU A 284 -12.61 -11.79 24.54
N SER A 285 -12.83 -13.08 24.33
CA SER A 285 -11.84 -14.14 24.52
C SER A 285 -11.05 -14.35 23.22
N LEU A 286 -9.72 -14.28 23.27
CA LEU A 286 -8.85 -14.51 22.12
C LEU A 286 -8.51 -16.01 22.05
N CYS A 287 -8.84 -16.64 20.93
CA CYS A 287 -8.61 -18.06 20.67
C CYS A 287 -7.72 -18.21 19.44
N HIS A 288 -6.73 -19.11 19.51
CA HIS A 288 -5.82 -19.43 18.41
C HIS A 288 -6.16 -20.77 17.72
N GLY A 289 -7.04 -21.54 18.30
CA GLY A 289 -7.44 -22.84 17.78
C GLY A 289 -8.80 -23.27 18.29
N LEU A 290 -9.32 -24.36 17.70
CA LEU A 290 -10.59 -24.95 18.10
C LEU A 290 -10.57 -25.51 19.54
N SER A 291 -9.40 -25.95 20.02
CA SER A 291 -9.17 -26.40 21.40
C SER A 291 -9.42 -25.26 22.41
N ASP A 292 -8.95 -24.04 22.13
CA ASP A 292 -9.21 -22.89 22.96
C ASP A 292 -10.70 -22.49 22.93
N LEU A 293 -11.31 -22.53 21.74
CA LEU A 293 -12.73 -22.25 21.58
C LEU A 293 -13.61 -23.26 22.31
N ALA A 294 -13.20 -24.52 22.44
CA ALA A 294 -13.93 -25.55 23.19
C ALA A 294 -13.99 -25.24 24.70
N ARG A 295 -13.02 -24.51 25.25
CA ARG A 295 -13.01 -24.04 26.64
C ARG A 295 -13.97 -22.90 26.91
N VAL A 296 -14.43 -22.20 25.84
CA VAL A 296 -15.37 -21.09 25.94
C VAL A 296 -16.80 -21.64 26.02
N PRO A 297 -17.58 -21.33 27.08
CA PRO A 297 -18.93 -21.89 27.26
C PRO A 297 -19.89 -21.46 26.16
N SER A 298 -20.83 -22.35 25.83
CA SER A 298 -21.97 -22.09 24.94
C SER A 298 -23.19 -21.63 25.75
N PRO A 299 -24.12 -20.84 25.22
CA PRO A 299 -24.11 -20.23 23.87
C PRO A 299 -23.06 -19.12 23.71
N LYS A 300 -22.48 -19.01 22.53
CA LYS A 300 -21.38 -18.10 22.26
C LYS A 300 -21.49 -17.45 20.88
N VAL A 301 -20.89 -16.25 20.78
CA VAL A 301 -20.67 -15.54 19.52
C VAL A 301 -19.21 -15.67 19.16
N VAL A 302 -18.91 -16.11 17.96
CA VAL A 302 -17.55 -16.32 17.48
C VAL A 302 -17.32 -15.50 16.22
N LEU A 303 -16.33 -14.60 16.30
CA LEU A 303 -15.74 -13.91 15.16
C LEU A 303 -14.63 -14.80 14.60
N ALA A 304 -14.78 -15.34 13.40
CA ALA A 304 -13.78 -16.23 12.80
C ALA A 304 -13.28 -15.69 11.45
N SER A 305 -11.96 -15.73 11.21
CA SER A 305 -11.35 -15.46 9.92
C SER A 305 -11.49 -16.68 9.02
N GLN A 306 -11.53 -16.53 7.90
CA GLN A 306 -11.61 -16.00 6.60
C GLN A 306 -13.07 -15.72 6.18
N PRO A 307 -13.40 -14.59 5.56
CA PRO A 307 -14.77 -14.23 5.26
C PRO A 307 -15.38 -15.03 4.10
N ASP A 308 -14.55 -15.65 3.26
CA ASP A 308 -14.91 -16.42 2.06
C ASP A 308 -15.45 -17.83 2.36
N LEU A 309 -15.25 -18.34 3.57
CA LEU A 309 -15.55 -19.71 3.98
C LEU A 309 -14.84 -20.81 3.16
N GLU A 310 -13.75 -20.46 2.46
CA GLU A 310 -12.99 -21.43 1.64
C GLU A 310 -11.92 -22.16 2.46
N CYS A 311 -11.41 -21.54 3.50
CA CYS A 311 -10.40 -22.12 4.38
C CYS A 311 -10.51 -21.54 5.81
N GLY A 312 -9.68 -22.04 6.71
CA GLY A 312 -9.56 -21.54 8.08
C GLY A 312 -10.71 -21.89 8.99
N PHE A 313 -10.69 -21.28 10.17
CA PHE A 313 -11.64 -21.61 11.24
C PHE A 313 -13.10 -21.26 10.93
N SER A 314 -13.35 -20.24 10.09
CA SER A 314 -14.70 -19.91 9.67
C SER A 314 -15.36 -21.05 8.90
N ARG A 315 -14.58 -21.72 8.00
CA ARG A 315 -15.04 -22.91 7.28
C ARG A 315 -15.29 -24.08 8.22
N ASP A 316 -14.37 -24.35 9.14
CA ASP A 316 -14.50 -25.45 10.09
C ASP A 316 -15.75 -25.30 10.97
N LEU A 317 -16.00 -24.10 11.49
CA LEU A 317 -17.16 -23.80 12.29
C LEU A 317 -18.46 -23.79 11.44
N PHE A 318 -18.39 -23.32 10.19
CA PHE A 318 -19.52 -23.39 9.27
C PHE A 318 -19.99 -24.83 9.08
N ILE A 319 -19.07 -25.75 8.77
CA ILE A 319 -19.37 -27.18 8.58
C ILE A 319 -19.97 -27.80 9.83
N GLN A 320 -19.46 -27.46 11.02
CA GLN A 320 -19.95 -27.99 12.28
C GLN A 320 -21.33 -27.44 12.67
N TRP A 321 -21.62 -26.16 12.37
CA TRP A 321 -22.79 -25.47 12.90
C TRP A 321 -23.91 -25.29 11.90
N CYS A 322 -23.69 -25.45 10.60
CA CYS A 322 -24.68 -25.22 9.57
C CYS A 322 -25.87 -26.24 9.62
N GLN A 323 -25.67 -27.42 10.18
CA GLN A 323 -26.70 -28.46 10.25
C GLN A 323 -27.70 -28.26 11.42
N ASP A 324 -27.34 -27.45 12.42
CA ASP A 324 -28.22 -27.18 13.58
C ASP A 324 -29.06 -25.93 13.33
N PRO A 325 -30.41 -26.04 13.30
CA PRO A 325 -31.31 -24.91 13.07
C PRO A 325 -31.28 -23.85 14.18
N LYS A 326 -30.70 -24.14 15.34
CA LYS A 326 -30.56 -23.19 16.44
C LYS A 326 -29.46 -22.16 16.18
N ASN A 327 -28.48 -22.50 15.35
CA ASN A 327 -27.33 -21.66 15.09
C ASN A 327 -27.63 -20.61 14.03
N SER A 328 -26.86 -19.52 14.07
CA SER A 328 -26.90 -18.47 13.06
C SER A 328 -25.49 -18.21 12.50
N ILE A 329 -25.43 -17.97 11.20
CA ILE A 329 -24.22 -17.65 10.46
C ILE A 329 -24.40 -16.28 9.83
N ILE A 330 -23.53 -15.35 10.16
CA ILE A 330 -23.55 -13.98 9.68
C ILE A 330 -22.33 -13.77 8.77
N LEU A 331 -22.60 -13.46 7.51
CA LEU A 331 -21.59 -13.10 6.52
C LEU A 331 -21.49 -11.59 6.48
N THR A 332 -20.27 -11.04 6.62
CA THR A 332 -20.02 -9.60 6.73
C THR A 332 -19.41 -8.98 5.49
N TYR A 333 -18.94 -9.81 4.57
CA TYR A 333 -18.31 -9.44 3.31
C TYR A 333 -19.02 -10.05 2.12
N ARG A 334 -19.08 -9.29 1.04
CA ARG A 334 -19.44 -9.79 -0.28
C ARG A 334 -18.15 -10.20 -1.01
N THR A 335 -17.77 -11.45 -0.79
CA THR A 335 -16.51 -12.02 -1.31
C THR A 335 -16.55 -12.21 -2.84
N THR A 336 -15.42 -12.55 -3.41
CA THR A 336 -15.25 -12.77 -4.86
C THR A 336 -16.23 -13.83 -5.38
N PRO A 337 -16.78 -13.69 -6.59
CA PRO A 337 -17.62 -14.72 -7.22
C PRO A 337 -16.92 -16.08 -7.27
N GLY A 338 -17.68 -17.14 -6.97
CA GLY A 338 -17.18 -18.52 -6.92
C GLY A 338 -16.81 -19.03 -5.53
N THR A 339 -16.72 -18.16 -4.51
CA THR A 339 -16.51 -18.58 -3.12
C THR A 339 -17.80 -19.09 -2.48
N LEU A 340 -17.67 -19.94 -1.46
CA LEU A 340 -18.83 -20.50 -0.73
C LEU A 340 -19.66 -19.40 -0.07
N ALA A 341 -19.06 -18.40 0.55
CA ALA A 341 -19.77 -17.29 1.16
C ALA A 341 -20.59 -16.51 0.13
N ARG A 342 -20.00 -16.24 -1.07
CA ARG A 342 -20.72 -15.57 -2.15
C ARG A 342 -21.88 -16.39 -2.68
N PHE A 343 -21.69 -17.69 -2.83
CA PHE A 343 -22.76 -18.59 -3.25
C PHE A 343 -23.95 -18.54 -2.29
N LEU A 344 -23.70 -18.53 -0.98
CA LEU A 344 -24.73 -18.44 0.05
C LEU A 344 -25.45 -17.08 0.06
N ILE A 345 -24.76 -16.00 -0.29
CA ILE A 345 -25.34 -14.65 -0.39
C ILE A 345 -26.26 -14.57 -1.61
N ASP A 346 -25.80 -15.05 -2.76
CA ASP A 346 -26.53 -14.94 -4.02
C ASP A 346 -27.71 -15.94 -4.11
N ASN A 347 -27.62 -17.09 -3.40
CA ASN A 347 -28.63 -18.17 -3.40
C ASN A 347 -29.18 -18.48 -2.00
N PRO A 348 -29.89 -17.55 -1.33
CA PRO A 348 -30.35 -17.75 0.03
C PRO A 348 -31.44 -18.84 0.18
N SER A 349 -31.97 -19.32 -0.93
CA SER A 349 -33.04 -20.36 -0.96
C SER A 349 -32.47 -21.78 -1.03
N GLU A 350 -31.21 -21.95 -1.38
CA GLU A 350 -30.59 -23.26 -1.48
C GLU A 350 -30.21 -23.77 -0.09
N LYS A 351 -30.67 -24.98 0.21
CA LYS A 351 -30.45 -25.61 1.52
C LYS A 351 -29.46 -26.77 1.47
N ILE A 352 -29.07 -27.20 0.29
CA ILE A 352 -28.13 -28.31 0.11
C ILE A 352 -26.97 -27.80 -0.73
N THR A 353 -25.77 -27.94 -0.22
CA THR A 353 -24.56 -27.51 -0.93
C THR A 353 -23.54 -28.64 -0.90
N GLU A 354 -22.91 -28.90 -2.02
CA GLU A 354 -21.76 -29.81 -2.09
C GLU A 354 -20.51 -29.05 -1.65
N ILE A 355 -19.88 -29.55 -0.61
CA ILE A 355 -18.68 -28.93 -0.05
C ILE A 355 -17.54 -29.92 -0.09
N GLU A 356 -16.38 -29.46 -0.57
CA GLU A 356 -15.17 -30.24 -0.52
C GLU A 356 -14.57 -30.13 0.89
N LEU A 357 -14.63 -31.25 1.65
CA LEU A 357 -14.00 -31.36 2.95
C LEU A 357 -12.53 -31.74 2.76
N ARG A 358 -11.64 -30.90 3.23
CA ARG A 358 -10.20 -31.14 3.20
C ARG A 358 -9.70 -31.33 4.62
N LYS A 359 -9.01 -32.45 4.87
CA LYS A 359 -8.44 -32.76 6.17
C LYS A 359 -6.97 -33.20 6.03
N ARG A 360 -6.13 -32.63 6.86
CA ARG A 360 -4.73 -33.03 6.94
C ARG A 360 -4.59 -34.23 7.87
N VAL A 361 -3.98 -35.30 7.36
CA VAL A 361 -3.77 -36.57 8.09
C VAL A 361 -2.26 -36.88 8.14
N LYS A 362 -1.78 -37.33 9.27
CA LYS A 362 -0.38 -37.76 9.41
C LYS A 362 -0.08 -38.95 8.48
N LEU A 363 1.08 -38.93 7.83
CA LEU A 363 1.54 -40.04 6.99
C LEU A 363 1.92 -41.22 7.89
N GLU A 364 1.42 -42.41 7.54
CA GLU A 364 1.72 -43.65 8.28
C GLU A 364 2.25 -44.77 7.36
N GLY A 365 3.06 -45.66 7.90
CA GLY A 365 3.51 -46.87 7.21
C GLY A 365 4.38 -46.59 5.97
N LYS A 366 4.04 -47.20 4.84
CA LYS A 366 4.82 -47.13 3.59
C LYS A 366 4.92 -45.72 2.98
N GLU A 367 3.86 -44.92 3.12
CA GLU A 367 3.84 -43.55 2.60
C GLU A 367 4.84 -42.65 3.37
N LEU A 368 5.01 -42.88 4.67
CA LEU A 368 6.00 -42.20 5.48
C LEU A 368 7.44 -42.57 5.06
N GLU A 369 7.69 -43.86 4.79
CA GLU A 369 8.99 -44.33 4.32
C GLU A 369 9.37 -43.68 2.97
N GLU A 370 8.46 -43.70 2.02
CA GLU A 370 8.65 -43.05 0.70
C GLU A 370 8.88 -41.54 0.79
N TYR A 371 8.20 -40.87 1.70
CA TYR A 371 8.39 -39.42 1.94
C TYR A 371 9.80 -39.17 2.51
N LEU A 372 10.21 -39.91 3.54
CA LEU A 372 11.53 -39.79 4.17
C LEU A 372 12.66 -40.10 3.17
N GLU A 373 12.45 -41.03 2.25
CA GLU A 373 13.43 -41.36 1.22
C GLU A 373 13.56 -40.23 0.20
N LYS A 374 12.42 -39.63 -0.24
CA LYS A 374 12.41 -38.45 -1.11
C LYS A 374 13.07 -37.22 -0.44
N GLU A 375 12.85 -37.04 0.86
CA GLU A 375 13.47 -35.94 1.61
C GLU A 375 14.99 -36.13 1.74
N LYS A 376 15.46 -37.34 2.00
CA LYS A 376 16.89 -37.64 1.99
C LYS A 376 17.54 -37.37 0.65
N LEU A 377 16.90 -37.76 -0.45
CA LEU A 377 17.37 -37.46 -1.81
C LEU A 377 17.42 -35.96 -2.10
N LYS A 378 16.43 -35.19 -1.64
CA LYS A 378 16.44 -33.72 -1.77
C LYS A 378 17.57 -33.08 -0.96
N LYS A 379 17.79 -33.52 0.29
CA LYS A 379 18.88 -33.03 1.15
C LYS A 379 20.26 -33.37 0.56
N GLU A 380 20.42 -34.57 -0.03
CA GLU A 380 21.65 -34.96 -0.72
C GLU A 380 21.89 -34.16 -2.01
N ALA A 381 20.84 -33.91 -2.77
CA ALA A 381 20.91 -33.06 -3.98
C ALA A 381 21.27 -31.62 -3.61
N ALA A 382 20.68 -31.05 -2.57
CA ALA A 382 20.99 -29.71 -2.07
C ALA A 382 22.45 -29.61 -1.59
N LYS A 383 22.93 -30.57 -0.81
CA LYS A 383 24.34 -30.63 -0.39
C LYS A 383 25.32 -30.76 -1.56
N LYS A 384 24.97 -31.50 -2.62
CA LYS A 384 25.78 -31.57 -3.83
C LYS A 384 25.80 -30.23 -4.59
N LEU A 385 24.69 -29.49 -4.57
CA LEU A 385 24.61 -28.18 -5.21
C LEU A 385 25.40 -27.11 -4.44
N GLU A 386 25.41 -27.18 -3.10
CA GLU A 386 26.24 -26.32 -2.24
C GLU A 386 27.74 -26.62 -2.45
N GLN A 387 28.11 -27.89 -2.44
CA GLN A 387 29.49 -28.29 -2.71
C GLN A 387 29.98 -27.93 -4.12
N SER A 388 29.10 -27.89 -5.14
CA SER A 388 29.46 -27.44 -6.48
C SER A 388 29.62 -25.90 -6.53
N LYS A 389 28.89 -25.16 -5.70
CA LYS A 389 29.03 -23.69 -5.58
C LYS A 389 30.29 -23.27 -4.80
N GLU A 390 30.69 -24.04 -3.81
CA GLU A 390 31.94 -23.83 -3.06
C GLU A 390 33.20 -24.15 -3.91
N ALA A 391 33.09 -25.06 -4.87
CA ALA A 391 34.20 -25.37 -5.78
C ALA A 391 34.48 -24.29 -6.84
N ASP A 392 33.53 -23.39 -7.10
CA ASP A 392 33.67 -22.26 -8.06
C ASP A 392 34.11 -20.94 -7.37
N ILE A 393 34.25 -20.89 -6.03
CA ILE A 393 34.63 -19.68 -5.27
C ILE A 393 35.99 -19.86 -4.61
N ASP A 394 36.96 -20.43 -5.31
CA ASP A 394 38.36 -20.44 -4.85
C ASP A 394 39.18 -19.37 -5.60
N SER A 395 38.85 -18.10 -5.38
CA SER A 395 39.80 -16.97 -5.48
C SER A 395 39.17 -15.67 -4.95
N SER A 396 39.82 -15.16 -3.90
CA SER A 396 39.81 -13.79 -3.37
C SER A 396 38.93 -13.47 -2.15
N ASP A 397 39.71 -13.11 -1.16
CA ASP A 397 39.47 -12.23 0.00
C ASP A 397 38.81 -12.82 1.25
N GLU A 398 39.74 -13.15 2.17
CA GLU A 398 39.51 -13.30 3.61
C GLU A 398 38.86 -12.04 4.19
N SER A 399 37.70 -12.18 4.77
CA SER A 399 37.25 -11.31 5.85
C SER A 399 36.56 -12.17 6.92
N ASP A 400 37.18 -12.16 8.09
CA ASP A 400 36.81 -12.86 9.30
C ASP A 400 35.32 -12.71 9.65
N VAL A 401 34.60 -13.84 9.65
CA VAL A 401 33.31 -13.97 10.32
C VAL A 401 33.51 -14.96 11.47
N GLU A 402 33.63 -14.40 12.67
CA GLU A 402 33.63 -15.20 13.91
C GLU A 402 32.31 -15.97 14.00
N GLU A 403 32.40 -17.30 13.94
CA GLU A 403 31.34 -18.26 14.30
C GLU A 403 31.13 -18.21 15.81
N ASP A 404 30.01 -17.66 16.26
CA ASP A 404 29.53 -17.80 17.62
C ASP A 404 28.98 -19.22 17.82
N ILE A 405 29.73 -19.98 18.58
CA ILE A 405 29.45 -21.37 19.02
C ILE A 405 28.23 -21.38 19.96
N ASP A 406 27.32 -22.28 19.67
CA ASP A 406 26.09 -22.68 20.32
C ASP A 406 26.02 -22.53 21.84
N GLN A 407 25.04 -21.72 22.28
CA GLN A 407 24.32 -21.96 23.53
C GLN A 407 22.89 -22.45 23.18
N PRO A 408 22.33 -23.44 23.88
CA PRO A 408 20.99 -23.94 23.64
C PRO A 408 19.98 -22.87 24.01
N SER A 409 19.57 -22.11 23.01
CA SER A 409 18.58 -21.04 23.15
C SER A 409 17.19 -21.63 23.16
N ALA A 410 16.42 -21.27 24.19
CA ALA A 410 14.96 -21.36 24.22
C ALA A 410 14.37 -20.98 22.85
N HIS A 411 13.46 -21.81 22.35
CA HIS A 411 12.79 -21.70 21.06
C HIS A 411 12.39 -20.25 20.76
N LYS A 412 13.21 -19.55 19.98
CA LYS A 412 12.83 -18.29 19.35
C LYS A 412 11.97 -18.65 18.17
N THR A 413 10.69 -18.31 18.22
CA THR A 413 9.83 -18.38 17.05
C THR A 413 10.47 -17.58 15.92
N LYS A 414 10.70 -18.22 14.78
CA LYS A 414 11.37 -17.64 13.61
C LYS A 414 10.57 -16.48 13.02
N HIS A 415 9.26 -16.50 13.20
CA HIS A 415 8.31 -15.53 12.69
C HIS A 415 7.67 -14.72 13.82
N ASP A 416 7.11 -13.55 13.53
CA ASP A 416 6.38 -12.67 14.48
C ASP A 416 5.02 -13.28 14.91
N LEU A 417 4.97 -14.58 15.14
CA LEU A 417 3.81 -15.30 15.64
C LEU A 417 3.96 -15.51 17.15
N MET A 418 3.07 -14.89 17.93
CA MET A 418 3.06 -15.05 19.39
C MET A 418 2.03 -16.10 19.76
N MET A 419 2.52 -17.27 20.19
CA MET A 419 1.67 -18.28 20.83
C MET A 419 1.60 -18.03 22.34
N LYS A 420 0.41 -18.16 22.92
CA LYS A 420 0.18 -18.04 24.34
C LYS A 420 0.70 -19.30 25.04
N GLY A 421 1.98 -19.36 25.32
CA GLY A 421 2.54 -20.37 26.18
C GLY A 421 2.21 -20.10 27.64
N GLU A 422 1.58 -21.03 28.34
CA GLU A 422 1.46 -21.00 29.80
C GLU A 422 2.86 -20.98 30.38
N GLY A 423 3.30 -19.81 30.88
CA GLY A 423 4.56 -19.69 31.63
C GLY A 423 5.64 -18.81 31.05
N SER A 424 5.42 -18.17 29.92
CA SER A 424 6.47 -17.32 29.34
C SER A 424 6.58 -15.97 30.04
N ARG A 425 7.71 -15.77 30.69
CA ARG A 425 8.22 -14.46 31.16
C ARG A 425 8.18 -13.47 30.01
N LYS A 426 7.81 -12.22 30.34
CA LYS A 426 7.74 -11.04 29.45
C LYS A 426 8.86 -11.01 28.40
N GLY A 427 8.66 -11.65 27.27
CA GLY A 427 9.47 -11.49 26.07
C GLY A 427 9.11 -10.16 25.42
N SER A 428 10.09 -9.44 24.90
CA SER A 428 9.87 -8.22 24.15
C SER A 428 8.91 -8.47 22.99
N PHE A 429 7.80 -7.73 22.93
CA PHE A 429 6.76 -7.82 21.91
C PHE A 429 7.27 -7.51 20.47
N PHE A 430 8.38 -6.81 20.38
CA PHE A 430 8.98 -6.47 19.09
C PHE A 430 10.19 -7.35 18.81
N LYS A 431 10.36 -7.77 17.54
CA LYS A 431 11.67 -8.27 17.07
C LYS A 431 12.73 -7.32 17.62
N GLN A 432 13.70 -7.83 18.38
CA GLN A 432 14.82 -7.00 18.79
C GLN A 432 15.40 -6.39 17.51
N ALA A 433 15.31 -5.06 17.40
CA ALA A 433 15.98 -4.35 16.33
C ALA A 433 17.41 -4.87 16.23
N LYS A 434 17.85 -5.22 15.01
CA LYS A 434 19.24 -5.62 14.74
C LYS A 434 20.14 -4.78 15.62
N LYS A 435 20.99 -5.42 16.45
CA LYS A 435 21.89 -4.75 17.39
C LYS A 435 22.50 -3.52 16.74
N SER A 436 21.89 -2.35 16.96
CA SER A 436 22.58 -1.10 16.73
C SER A 436 23.58 -1.02 17.88
N TYR A 437 24.85 -0.99 17.57
CA TYR A 437 25.86 -0.71 18.57
C TYR A 437 25.51 0.62 19.22
N PRO A 438 25.15 0.63 20.52
CA PRO A 438 24.80 1.89 21.16
C PRO A 438 26.05 2.78 21.14
N MET A 439 25.84 4.05 20.81
CA MET A 439 26.92 5.06 20.81
C MET A 439 27.46 5.33 22.23
N PHE A 440 26.84 4.70 23.22
CA PHE A 440 27.25 4.70 24.62
C PHE A 440 27.56 3.26 25.07
N PRO A 441 28.50 3.07 25.99
CA PRO A 441 28.82 1.73 26.49
C PRO A 441 27.57 1.05 27.03
N ALA A 442 27.43 -0.25 26.77
CA ALA A 442 26.34 -1.06 27.28
C ALA A 442 26.21 -0.86 28.80
N PRO A 443 25.00 -0.73 29.35
CA PRO A 443 24.84 -0.63 30.79
C PRO A 443 25.50 -1.86 31.41
N GLU A 444 26.46 -1.63 32.27
CA GLU A 444 27.08 -2.68 33.07
C GLU A 444 25.98 -3.45 33.79
N GLU A 445 25.99 -4.77 33.77
CA GLU A 445 25.11 -5.61 34.58
C GLU A 445 25.25 -5.15 36.01
N ARG A 446 24.18 -4.59 36.58
CA ARG A 446 24.19 -4.16 37.97
C ARG A 446 24.33 -5.39 38.85
N ILE A 447 25.53 -5.64 39.34
CA ILE A 447 25.83 -6.66 40.34
C ILE A 447 24.99 -6.31 41.55
N LYS A 448 24.08 -7.16 41.96
CA LYS A 448 23.28 -7.01 43.18
C LYS A 448 24.09 -7.60 44.32
N TRP A 449 24.24 -6.85 45.38
CA TRP A 449 24.89 -7.22 46.62
C TRP A 449 23.81 -7.48 47.68
N ASP A 450 24.05 -8.45 48.54
CA ASP A 450 23.24 -8.66 49.72
C ASP A 450 23.59 -7.65 50.84
N GLU A 451 22.89 -7.72 51.97
CA GLU A 451 23.12 -6.81 53.12
C GLU A 451 24.50 -7.01 53.75
N TYR A 452 25.20 -8.07 53.46
CA TYR A 452 26.53 -8.41 53.95
C TYR A 452 27.65 -8.11 52.94
N GLY A 453 27.30 -7.64 51.73
CA GLY A 453 28.24 -7.24 50.68
C GLY A 453 28.69 -8.42 49.79
N GLU A 454 27.97 -9.56 49.80
CA GLU A 454 28.23 -10.67 48.92
C GLU A 454 27.44 -10.52 47.60
N ILE A 455 28.05 -10.95 46.50
CA ILE A 455 27.41 -10.89 45.16
C ILE A 455 26.33 -11.97 45.06
N ILE A 456 25.08 -11.55 44.90
CA ILE A 456 23.95 -12.48 44.68
C ILE A 456 24.05 -13.03 43.25
N LYS A 457 24.42 -14.29 43.15
CA LYS A 457 24.37 -15.06 41.90
C LYS A 457 23.01 -15.72 41.81
N PRO A 458 22.20 -15.38 40.75
CA PRO A 458 20.86 -15.97 40.58
C PRO A 458 20.90 -17.52 40.51
N GLU A 459 22.00 -18.07 40.06
CA GLU A 459 22.21 -19.52 39.89
C GLU A 459 22.19 -20.28 41.19
N ASP A 460 22.62 -19.66 42.31
CA ASP A 460 22.69 -20.30 43.64
C ASP A 460 21.29 -20.43 44.29
N PHE A 461 20.29 -19.78 43.72
CA PHE A 461 18.90 -19.81 44.21
C PHE A 461 17.94 -20.57 43.31
N LEU A 462 18.44 -21.17 42.21
CA LEU A 462 17.66 -22.07 41.38
C LEU A 462 17.60 -23.46 42.10
N VAL A 463 16.40 -23.81 42.54
CA VAL A 463 16.16 -25.20 43.02
C VAL A 463 16.33 -26.11 41.82
N PRO A 464 17.26 -27.09 41.83
CA PRO A 464 17.36 -28.03 40.75
C PRO A 464 16.06 -28.84 40.70
N GLU A 465 15.33 -28.69 39.60
CA GLU A 465 14.21 -29.58 39.29
C GLU A 465 14.79 -30.99 39.26
N LEU A 466 14.27 -31.84 40.17
CA LEU A 466 14.60 -33.26 40.22
C LEU A 466 14.40 -33.80 38.81
N GLN A 467 15.49 -34.14 38.14
CA GLN A 467 15.48 -34.92 36.91
C GLN A 467 14.78 -36.24 37.22
N ALA A 468 13.52 -36.35 36.81
CA ALA A 468 12.81 -37.62 36.80
C ALA A 468 13.60 -38.56 35.90
N THR A 469 14.08 -39.63 36.47
CA THR A 469 14.85 -40.65 35.78
C THR A 469 14.03 -41.25 34.63
N GLU A 470 14.68 -41.56 33.51
CA GLU A 470 14.05 -42.12 32.30
C GLU A 470 13.16 -43.33 32.56
N GLU A 471 13.35 -44.04 33.71
CA GLU A 471 12.50 -45.16 34.14
C GLU A 471 11.11 -44.75 34.66
N GLU A 472 10.89 -43.48 35.08
CA GLU A 472 9.58 -43.02 35.49
C GLU A 472 8.77 -42.49 34.29
N LYS A 473 9.43 -42.02 33.22
CA LYS A 473 8.76 -41.66 31.97
C LYS A 473 8.16 -42.84 31.23
N SER A 474 8.85 -44.00 31.26
CA SER A 474 8.36 -45.22 30.60
C SER A 474 7.17 -45.88 31.30
N LYS A 475 6.92 -45.57 32.57
CA LYS A 475 5.76 -46.09 33.32
C LYS A 475 4.50 -45.23 33.19
N LEU A 476 4.64 -43.95 32.78
CA LEU A 476 3.51 -43.11 32.49
C LEU A 476 2.94 -43.31 31.06
N GLU A 477 3.77 -43.80 30.13
CA GLU A 477 3.35 -44.06 28.74
C GLU A 477 2.60 -45.37 28.52
N SER A 478 2.57 -46.28 29.51
CA SER A 478 1.91 -47.60 29.37
C SER A 478 0.52 -47.70 29.96
N GLY A 479 -0.09 -46.62 30.38
CA GLY A 479 -1.32 -46.68 31.19
C GLY A 479 -2.51 -45.88 30.76
N LEU A 480 -2.65 -45.44 29.50
CA LEU A 480 -3.89 -44.80 29.04
C LEU A 480 -4.11 -45.03 27.53
N THR A 481 -4.67 -46.18 27.22
CA THR A 481 -5.44 -46.38 25.97
C THR A 481 -6.88 -46.03 26.27
N ASN A 482 -7.37 -44.94 25.74
CA ASN A 482 -8.69 -44.74 25.11
C ASN A 482 -9.08 -43.25 25.06
N GLY A 483 -9.25 -42.76 23.85
CA GLY A 483 -10.23 -41.70 23.54
C GLY A 483 -9.68 -40.26 23.58
N ASP A 484 -9.63 -39.64 22.41
CA ASP A 484 -9.51 -38.22 22.18
C ASP A 484 -8.27 -37.51 22.74
N GLU A 485 -7.17 -37.67 22.03
CA GLU A 485 -6.05 -36.73 22.13
C GLU A 485 -6.46 -35.36 21.59
N PRO A 486 -6.38 -34.28 22.39
CA PRO A 486 -6.45 -32.94 21.85
C PRO A 486 -5.21 -32.74 20.96
N MET A 487 -5.44 -32.43 19.70
CA MET A 487 -4.40 -32.06 18.72
C MET A 487 -3.74 -30.76 19.19
N ASP A 488 -2.76 -30.84 20.10
CA ASP A 488 -1.79 -29.80 20.32
C ASP A 488 -0.96 -29.72 19.03
N GLN A 489 -1.16 -28.66 18.27
CA GLN A 489 -0.35 -28.33 17.11
C GLN A 489 1.02 -27.82 17.59
N ASP A 490 1.85 -28.70 18.10
CA ASP A 490 3.28 -28.55 17.99
C ASP A 490 3.61 -28.68 16.50
N LEU A 491 4.25 -27.68 15.95
CA LEU A 491 4.94 -27.72 14.65
C LEU A 491 6.09 -28.75 14.71
N SER A 492 5.78 -29.97 15.04
CA SER A 492 6.71 -31.09 14.94
C SER A 492 6.70 -31.56 13.49
N ASP A 493 7.89 -31.77 12.94
CA ASP A 493 8.22 -32.22 11.58
C ASP A 493 7.58 -33.57 11.15
N VAL A 494 6.36 -33.86 11.58
CA VAL A 494 5.63 -35.06 11.17
C VAL A 494 5.02 -34.84 9.81
N PRO A 495 5.46 -35.52 8.76
CA PRO A 495 4.93 -35.36 7.43
C PRO A 495 3.45 -35.74 7.39
N THR A 496 2.66 -34.87 6.74
CA THR A 496 1.21 -35.00 6.63
C THR A 496 0.79 -34.95 5.17
N LYS A 497 -0.34 -35.53 4.81
CA LYS A 497 -0.98 -35.36 3.50
C LYS A 497 -2.39 -34.81 3.65
N CYS A 498 -2.85 -34.06 2.64
CA CYS A 498 -4.23 -33.60 2.57
C CYS A 498 -5.10 -34.64 1.86
N ILE A 499 -6.24 -34.96 2.46
CA ILE A 499 -7.27 -35.78 1.88
C ILE A 499 -8.47 -34.89 1.62
N SER A 500 -8.97 -34.89 0.38
CA SER A 500 -10.20 -34.21 0.01
C SER A 500 -11.35 -35.21 -0.21
N MET A 501 -12.52 -34.88 0.32
CA MET A 501 -13.77 -35.62 0.14
C MET A 501 -14.89 -34.64 -0.16
N THR A 502 -15.69 -34.91 -1.16
CA THR A 502 -16.89 -34.11 -1.43
C THR A 502 -18.06 -34.66 -0.62
N GLU A 503 -18.67 -33.81 0.21
CA GLU A 503 -19.84 -34.16 1.01
C GLU A 503 -20.97 -33.18 0.73
N SER A 504 -22.19 -33.71 0.62
CA SER A 504 -23.42 -32.91 0.48
C SER A 504 -23.93 -32.56 1.87
N ILE A 505 -23.90 -31.27 2.21
CA ILE A 505 -24.30 -30.76 3.53
C ILE A 505 -25.62 -30.03 3.42
N GLU A 506 -26.58 -30.35 4.34
CA GLU A 506 -27.84 -29.66 4.46
C GLU A 506 -27.70 -28.45 5.42
N ILE A 507 -27.95 -27.25 4.91
CA ILE A 507 -27.91 -26.01 5.69
C ILE A 507 -29.23 -25.77 6.35
N LYS A 508 -29.29 -25.97 7.68
CA LYS A 508 -30.46 -25.72 8.55
C LYS A 508 -30.31 -24.45 9.38
N ALA A 509 -29.09 -24.02 9.62
CA ALA A 509 -28.78 -22.79 10.33
C ALA A 509 -29.26 -21.56 9.53
N ARG A 510 -29.58 -20.51 10.26
CA ARG A 510 -29.96 -19.23 9.65
C ARG A 510 -28.75 -18.52 9.08
N VAL A 511 -28.61 -18.47 7.76
CA VAL A 511 -27.56 -17.69 7.09
C VAL A 511 -28.10 -16.29 6.79
N THR A 512 -27.35 -15.26 7.15
CA THR A 512 -27.72 -13.85 6.93
C THR A 512 -26.51 -13.07 6.45
N TYR A 513 -26.67 -12.37 5.33
CA TYR A 513 -25.68 -11.39 4.89
C TYR A 513 -25.99 -10.02 5.51
N ILE A 514 -24.98 -9.40 6.08
CA ILE A 514 -25.06 -8.08 6.68
C ILE A 514 -23.80 -7.33 6.26
N ASP A 515 -23.96 -6.38 5.33
CA ASP A 515 -22.85 -5.59 4.82
C ASP A 515 -22.10 -4.82 5.93
N TYR A 516 -20.86 -5.21 6.16
CA TYR A 516 -19.95 -4.57 7.11
C TYR A 516 -18.61 -4.17 6.45
N GLU A 517 -18.58 -4.07 5.13
CA GLU A 517 -17.37 -3.76 4.39
C GLU A 517 -16.83 -2.35 4.69
N GLY A 518 -17.73 -1.40 4.96
CA GLY A 518 -17.33 -0.04 5.35
C GLY A 518 -16.72 0.77 4.22
N ARG A 519 -17.22 0.58 3.01
CA ARG A 519 -16.91 1.40 1.82
C ARG A 519 -17.88 2.57 1.69
N SER A 520 -17.53 3.56 0.90
CA SER A 520 -18.43 4.66 0.57
C SER A 520 -19.59 4.18 -0.31
N ASP A 521 -20.78 4.69 -0.03
CA ASP A 521 -21.96 4.47 -0.87
C ASP A 521 -21.87 5.21 -2.21
N GLY A 522 -22.54 4.69 -3.24
CA GLY A 522 -22.50 5.23 -4.59
C GLY A 522 -22.88 6.71 -4.69
N ASP A 523 -23.91 7.15 -3.93
CA ASP A 523 -24.31 8.56 -3.91
C ASP A 523 -23.23 9.48 -3.34
N SER A 524 -22.50 9.01 -2.34
CA SER A 524 -21.38 9.75 -1.76
C SER A 524 -20.20 9.82 -2.71
N ILE A 525 -19.88 8.73 -3.41
CA ILE A 525 -18.84 8.70 -4.43
C ILE A 525 -19.16 9.72 -5.54
N LYS A 526 -20.40 9.69 -6.07
CA LYS A 526 -20.87 10.64 -7.10
C LYS A 526 -20.74 12.10 -6.64
N LYS A 527 -21.10 12.39 -5.38
CA LYS A 527 -20.95 13.74 -4.80
C LYS A 527 -19.49 14.17 -4.67
N ILE A 528 -18.62 13.29 -4.21
CA ILE A 528 -17.18 13.58 -4.05
C ILE A 528 -16.57 13.88 -5.42
N ILE A 529 -16.80 13.03 -6.43
CA ILE A 529 -16.27 13.26 -7.78
C ILE A 529 -16.79 14.56 -8.37
N ASN A 530 -18.08 14.88 -8.17
CA ASN A 530 -18.65 16.15 -8.62
C ASN A 530 -18.04 17.38 -7.93
N GLN A 531 -17.62 17.26 -6.66
CA GLN A 531 -16.92 18.34 -5.94
C GLN A 531 -15.48 18.49 -6.40
N MET A 532 -14.77 17.38 -6.65
CA MET A 532 -13.38 17.37 -7.07
C MET A 532 -13.20 17.82 -8.52
N LYS A 533 -14.19 17.58 -9.39
CA LYS A 533 -14.16 17.88 -10.83
C LYS A 533 -12.85 17.47 -11.50
N PRO A 534 -12.49 16.18 -11.48
CA PRO A 534 -11.28 15.72 -12.13
C PRO A 534 -11.36 15.94 -13.63
N ARG A 535 -10.26 16.29 -14.30
CA ARG A 535 -10.20 16.40 -15.77
C ARG A 535 -10.34 15.04 -16.43
N GLN A 536 -9.74 14.04 -15.83
CA GLN A 536 -9.78 12.66 -16.29
C GLN A 536 -10.14 11.73 -15.13
N LEU A 537 -11.02 10.79 -15.39
CA LEU A 537 -11.49 9.81 -14.42
C LEU A 537 -11.36 8.42 -15.03
N ILE A 538 -10.61 7.55 -14.36
CA ILE A 538 -10.48 6.14 -14.73
C ILE A 538 -11.19 5.33 -13.66
N ILE A 539 -12.24 4.61 -14.03
CA ILE A 539 -13.02 3.78 -13.12
C ILE A 539 -12.45 2.37 -13.14
N VAL A 540 -12.02 1.91 -11.97
CA VAL A 540 -11.47 0.59 -11.73
C VAL A 540 -12.22 -0.07 -10.58
N HIS A 541 -12.19 -1.38 -10.51
CA HIS A 541 -12.80 -2.22 -9.48
C HIS A 541 -14.33 -2.04 -9.33
N GLY A 542 -15.03 -3.15 -9.38
CA GLY A 542 -16.48 -3.21 -9.24
C GLY A 542 -17.20 -3.85 -10.43
N PRO A 543 -18.43 -4.31 -10.25
CA PRO A 543 -19.18 -4.96 -11.32
C PRO A 543 -19.44 -4.01 -12.49
N PRO A 544 -19.57 -4.53 -13.72
CA PRO A 544 -19.72 -3.74 -14.93
C PRO A 544 -20.89 -2.76 -14.88
N GLU A 545 -22.00 -3.20 -14.31
CA GLU A 545 -23.23 -2.40 -14.17
C GLU A 545 -23.03 -1.17 -13.28
N ALA A 546 -22.38 -1.35 -12.12
CA ALA A 546 -22.10 -0.26 -11.19
C ALA A 546 -21.07 0.72 -11.77
N SER A 547 -20.05 0.20 -12.46
CA SER A 547 -19.05 1.02 -13.14
C SER A 547 -19.67 1.85 -14.26
N GLN A 548 -20.60 1.29 -15.03
CA GLN A 548 -21.32 2.00 -16.08
C GLN A 548 -22.22 3.10 -15.51
N ASP A 549 -23.01 2.82 -14.45
CA ASP A 549 -23.87 3.80 -13.78
C ASP A 549 -23.04 5.00 -13.26
N LEU A 550 -21.89 4.71 -12.64
CA LEU A 550 -20.98 5.75 -12.18
C LEU A 550 -20.43 6.58 -13.35
N ALA A 551 -20.01 5.92 -14.44
CA ALA A 551 -19.48 6.60 -15.61
C ALA A 551 -20.51 7.50 -16.29
N GLU A 552 -21.75 7.02 -16.47
CA GLU A 552 -22.86 7.80 -17.05
C GLU A 552 -23.19 9.02 -16.19
N CYS A 553 -23.26 8.83 -14.88
CA CYS A 553 -23.49 9.91 -13.94
C CYS A 553 -22.36 10.96 -14.00
N CYS A 554 -21.10 10.53 -14.04
CA CYS A 554 -19.94 11.44 -14.11
C CYS A 554 -19.90 12.21 -15.42
N ARG A 555 -20.26 11.60 -16.56
CA ARG A 555 -20.41 12.29 -17.85
C ARG A 555 -21.53 13.30 -17.83
N ALA A 556 -22.64 12.99 -17.14
CA ALA A 556 -23.81 13.87 -17.07
C ALA A 556 -23.52 15.18 -16.30
N PHE A 557 -22.82 15.13 -15.17
CA PHE A 557 -22.51 16.35 -14.40
C PHE A 557 -21.19 17.02 -14.80
N GLY A 558 -20.23 16.27 -15.39
CA GLY A 558 -18.96 16.81 -15.86
C GLY A 558 -19.03 17.53 -17.20
N GLY A 559 -20.10 17.33 -17.97
CA GLY A 559 -20.27 17.92 -19.28
C GLY A 559 -19.18 17.44 -20.26
N LYS A 560 -18.65 18.40 -21.06
CA LYS A 560 -17.57 18.12 -22.03
C LYS A 560 -16.16 18.13 -21.42
N ASP A 561 -16.04 18.57 -20.19
CA ASP A 561 -14.74 18.85 -19.56
C ASP A 561 -14.12 17.61 -18.87
N ILE A 562 -14.92 16.59 -18.55
CA ILE A 562 -14.45 15.36 -17.91
C ILE A 562 -14.35 14.23 -18.93
N LYS A 563 -13.14 13.70 -19.12
CA LYS A 563 -12.91 12.46 -19.87
C LYS A 563 -13.05 11.26 -18.90
N VAL A 564 -14.01 10.36 -19.15
CA VAL A 564 -14.28 9.19 -18.31
C VAL A 564 -13.92 7.91 -19.05
N TYR A 565 -13.01 7.13 -18.48
CA TYR A 565 -12.52 5.86 -19.02
C TYR A 565 -13.04 4.69 -18.17
N MET A 566 -13.40 3.62 -18.83
CA MET A 566 -13.77 2.33 -18.25
C MET A 566 -12.94 1.24 -18.93
N PRO A 567 -11.70 1.02 -18.48
CA PRO A 567 -10.82 0.07 -19.13
C PRO A 567 -11.34 -1.37 -19.00
N LYS A 568 -10.98 -2.18 -19.99
CA LYS A 568 -11.11 -3.64 -19.91
C LYS A 568 -9.83 -4.26 -19.38
N LEU A 569 -9.90 -5.53 -19.03
CA LEU A 569 -8.73 -6.28 -18.58
C LEU A 569 -7.62 -6.23 -19.67
N HIS A 570 -6.38 -5.93 -19.24
CA HIS A 570 -5.20 -5.73 -20.08
C HIS A 570 -5.25 -4.53 -21.06
N GLU A 571 -6.23 -3.66 -20.92
CA GLU A 571 -6.29 -2.43 -21.69
C GLU A 571 -5.34 -1.37 -21.09
N THR A 572 -4.69 -0.62 -21.96
CA THR A 572 -3.88 0.54 -21.57
C THR A 572 -4.64 1.81 -21.90
N VAL A 573 -4.99 2.55 -20.85
CA VAL A 573 -5.60 3.87 -20.98
C VAL A 573 -4.49 4.92 -21.06
N ASP A 574 -4.50 5.73 -22.11
CA ASP A 574 -3.65 6.90 -22.21
C ASP A 574 -4.36 8.11 -21.58
N ALA A 575 -3.87 8.50 -20.41
CA ALA A 575 -4.34 9.65 -19.64
C ALA A 575 -3.39 10.86 -19.75
N THR A 576 -2.58 10.88 -20.80
CA THR A 576 -1.71 12.02 -21.07
C THR A 576 -2.57 13.26 -21.30
N SER A 577 -2.30 14.33 -20.57
CA SER A 577 -3.03 15.59 -20.79
C SER A 577 -2.57 16.20 -22.09
N GLU A 578 -3.51 16.43 -22.99
CA GLU A 578 -3.26 17.20 -24.20
C GLU A 578 -3.05 18.66 -23.80
N THR A 579 -1.81 19.04 -23.54
CA THR A 579 -1.49 20.46 -23.53
C THR A 579 -1.36 20.88 -24.96
N HIS A 580 -2.23 21.76 -25.41
CA HIS A 580 -2.08 22.37 -26.72
C HIS A 580 -0.78 23.14 -26.76
N ILE A 581 0.22 22.64 -27.47
CA ILE A 581 1.44 23.37 -27.73
C ILE A 581 1.12 24.29 -28.91
N TYR A 582 1.03 25.58 -28.62
CA TYR A 582 0.88 26.58 -29.66
C TYR A 582 2.25 27.07 -30.10
N GLN A 583 2.59 26.91 -31.37
CA GLN A 583 3.74 27.55 -31.96
C GLN A 583 3.36 28.96 -32.38
N VAL A 584 4.01 29.94 -31.78
CA VAL A 584 3.73 31.36 -32.06
C VAL A 584 5.02 32.01 -32.56
N ARG A 585 4.93 32.73 -33.64
CA ARG A 585 6.06 33.51 -34.16
C ARG A 585 6.05 34.90 -33.51
N LEU A 586 7.17 35.29 -32.92
CA LEU A 586 7.33 36.64 -32.40
C LEU A 586 7.78 37.57 -33.51
N LYS A 587 7.11 38.74 -33.62
CA LYS A 587 7.51 39.77 -34.59
C LYS A 587 8.81 40.44 -34.15
N ASP A 588 9.71 40.74 -35.05
CA ASP A 588 11.03 41.31 -34.72
C ASP A 588 10.90 42.63 -33.94
N SER A 589 9.88 43.43 -34.20
CA SER A 589 9.59 44.65 -33.43
C SER A 589 9.23 44.36 -31.96
N LEU A 590 8.55 43.22 -31.70
CA LEU A 590 8.25 42.78 -30.32
C LEU A 590 9.52 42.31 -29.62
N VAL A 591 10.33 41.47 -30.28
CA VAL A 591 11.60 40.97 -29.73
C VAL A 591 12.55 42.12 -29.38
N SER A 592 12.58 43.19 -30.24
CA SER A 592 13.45 44.38 -30.02
C SER A 592 12.99 45.22 -28.81
N SER A 593 11.74 45.12 -28.41
CA SER A 593 11.12 45.88 -27.28
C SER A 593 11.26 45.17 -25.94
N LEU A 594 11.68 43.87 -25.91
CA LEU A 594 11.74 43.10 -24.70
C LEU A 594 12.90 43.54 -23.79
N GLN A 595 12.59 43.67 -22.50
CA GLN A 595 13.56 43.90 -21.45
C GLN A 595 13.88 42.60 -20.78
N PHE A 596 15.08 42.04 -21.02
CA PHE A 596 15.53 40.81 -20.43
C PHE A 596 16.16 41.04 -19.06
N CYS A 597 15.68 40.28 -18.07
CA CYS A 597 16.27 40.20 -16.74
C CYS A 597 17.06 38.91 -16.61
N LYS A 598 18.29 38.99 -16.14
CA LYS A 598 19.18 37.84 -16.00
C LYS A 598 18.85 37.07 -14.70
N ALA A 599 18.49 35.79 -14.83
CA ALA A 599 18.16 34.90 -13.73
C ALA A 599 19.08 33.67 -13.78
N LYS A 600 20.21 33.68 -13.06
CA LYS A 600 21.26 32.65 -13.04
C LYS A 600 21.70 32.24 -14.46
N ASP A 601 21.17 31.13 -14.97
CA ASP A 601 21.53 30.51 -16.25
C ASP A 601 20.54 30.84 -17.38
N ALA A 602 19.54 31.67 -17.13
CA ALA A 602 18.49 32.04 -18.07
C ALA A 602 18.24 33.55 -18.09
N GLU A 603 17.75 34.05 -19.20
CA GLU A 603 17.24 35.42 -19.34
C GLU A 603 15.74 35.38 -19.50
N LEU A 604 15.03 36.19 -18.72
CA LEU A 604 13.58 36.22 -18.63
C LEU A 604 13.06 37.60 -19.03
N ALA A 605 11.94 37.64 -19.76
CA ALA A 605 11.25 38.87 -20.10
C ALA A 605 9.72 38.66 -20.14
N TRP A 606 8.97 39.64 -19.73
CA TRP A 606 7.54 39.69 -19.97
C TRP A 606 7.23 39.95 -21.45
N ILE A 607 6.28 39.23 -22.01
CA ILE A 607 5.87 39.35 -23.38
C ILE A 607 4.36 39.63 -23.41
N ASP A 608 3.99 40.82 -23.81
CA ASP A 608 2.60 41.24 -24.05
C ASP A 608 2.40 41.52 -25.52
N GLY A 609 1.40 40.92 -26.12
CA GLY A 609 1.16 41.10 -27.54
C GLY A 609 -0.24 40.69 -27.97
N VAL A 610 -0.63 41.09 -29.13
CA VAL A 610 -1.86 40.67 -29.80
C VAL A 610 -1.53 39.55 -30.77
N LEU A 611 -2.30 38.44 -30.66
CA LEU A 611 -2.16 37.30 -31.56
C LEU A 611 -2.83 37.62 -32.89
N ASP A 612 -2.03 37.78 -33.95
CA ASP A 612 -2.53 37.93 -35.31
C ASP A 612 -2.57 36.60 -36.03
N MET A 613 -3.78 36.18 -36.40
CA MET A 613 -4.05 34.93 -37.13
C MET A 613 -4.05 35.12 -38.66
N ARG A 614 -3.71 36.31 -39.15
CA ARG A 614 -3.66 36.54 -40.58
C ARG A 614 -2.47 35.84 -41.21
N VAL A 615 -2.69 35.27 -42.38
CA VAL A 615 -1.64 34.68 -43.20
C VAL A 615 -0.69 35.76 -43.65
N SER A 616 0.46 35.92 -43.01
CA SER A 616 1.54 36.71 -43.56
C SER A 616 2.17 35.93 -44.72
N LYS A 617 1.99 36.41 -45.94
CA LYS A 617 2.81 35.96 -47.06
C LYS A 617 4.27 36.21 -46.66
N VAL A 618 5.04 35.13 -46.49
CA VAL A 618 6.46 35.27 -46.27
C VAL A 618 7.07 35.85 -47.52
N ASP A 619 7.46 37.15 -47.46
CA ASP A 619 8.36 37.72 -48.44
C ASP A 619 9.73 36.94 -48.33
N THR A 620 9.85 35.91 -49.10
CA THR A 620 11.14 35.28 -49.40
C THR A 620 11.88 36.24 -50.31
N GLY A 621 12.47 37.27 -49.71
CA GLY A 621 13.47 38.10 -50.37
C GLY A 621 14.76 37.28 -50.50
N VAL A 622 14.77 36.37 -51.42
CA VAL A 622 16.05 35.83 -51.94
C VAL A 622 16.54 36.83 -52.95
N ILE A 623 17.51 37.61 -52.58
CA ILE A 623 18.35 38.37 -53.51
C ILE A 623 19.12 37.33 -54.31
N LEU A 624 18.66 37.04 -55.53
CA LEU A 624 19.46 36.36 -56.54
C LEU A 624 20.45 37.39 -57.07
N GLU A 625 21.69 37.36 -56.63
CA GLU A 625 22.81 37.90 -57.44
C GLU A 625 23.06 36.91 -58.59
N GLU A 626 22.72 37.36 -59.77
CA GLU A 626 23.13 36.78 -61.04
C GLU A 626 24.66 36.87 -61.13
N GLY A 627 25.34 35.71 -61.09
CA GLY A 627 26.73 35.57 -61.41
C GLY A 627 26.90 34.32 -62.29
N GLU A 628 26.91 34.57 -63.61
CA GLU A 628 27.35 33.57 -64.58
C GLU A 628 28.78 33.07 -64.26
N LEU A 629 29.03 31.76 -64.43
CA LEU A 629 30.13 31.21 -65.21
C LEU A 629 30.25 29.68 -65.06
N LYS A 630 29.97 29.00 -66.20
CA LYS A 630 30.69 27.88 -66.82
C LYS A 630 31.24 26.71 -65.98
N ASP A 631 30.62 25.57 -66.26
CA ASP A 631 31.16 24.31 -66.83
C ASP A 631 32.64 24.04 -66.63
N ASP A 632 32.93 22.94 -65.99
CA ASP A 632 33.86 21.86 -66.45
C ASP A 632 34.09 20.83 -65.29
N GLY A 633 33.71 19.60 -65.57
CA GLY A 633 34.46 18.35 -65.54
C GLY A 633 34.91 17.74 -64.21
N GLU A 634 34.46 16.49 -64.08
CA GLU A 634 35.17 15.31 -63.57
C GLU A 634 35.34 15.01 -62.08
N ASP A 635 34.67 13.94 -61.74
CA ASP A 635 35.07 12.77 -60.91
C ASP A 635 35.92 12.98 -59.64
N SER A 636 35.34 12.60 -58.52
CA SER A 636 35.83 11.46 -57.73
C SER A 636 35.01 11.22 -56.45
N GLU A 637 34.70 9.96 -56.28
CA GLU A 637 34.06 9.35 -55.09
C GLU A 637 34.85 9.62 -53.83
N MET A 638 34.12 9.95 -52.75
CA MET A 638 34.48 9.49 -51.40
C MET A 638 33.25 9.51 -50.50
N GLN A 639 32.82 8.32 -50.11
CA GLN A 639 31.84 8.05 -49.10
C GLN A 639 32.31 8.55 -47.72
N VAL A 640 31.48 9.26 -47.02
CA VAL A 640 31.48 9.29 -45.53
C VAL A 640 30.01 9.28 -45.05
N ASP A 641 29.69 8.25 -44.33
CA ASP A 641 28.42 8.01 -43.69
C ASP A 641 28.09 9.06 -42.62
N ALA A 642 26.86 9.57 -42.64
CA ALA A 642 26.22 10.21 -41.51
C ALA A 642 24.75 9.73 -41.44
N PRO A 643 24.19 9.39 -40.25
CA PRO A 643 22.91 8.71 -40.13
C PRO A 643 21.74 9.65 -40.37
N SER A 644 20.86 9.19 -41.22
CA SER A 644 19.62 9.88 -41.61
C SER A 644 18.52 9.67 -40.56
N ASP A 645 18.07 10.76 -39.96
CA ASP A 645 16.79 10.86 -39.25
C ASP A 645 15.60 10.68 -40.19
N SER A 646 15.24 9.44 -40.48
CA SER A 646 14.05 9.11 -41.31
C SER A 646 12.88 8.58 -40.51
N SER A 647 12.93 8.58 -39.15
CA SER A 647 11.86 8.06 -38.31
C SER A 647 10.72 9.07 -38.02
N VAL A 648 11.00 10.36 -38.07
CA VAL A 648 10.00 11.40 -37.75
C VAL A 648 9.03 11.66 -38.93
N ILE A 649 9.53 11.53 -40.16
CA ILE A 649 8.71 11.75 -41.36
C ILE A 649 7.78 10.55 -41.67
N ALA A 650 8.16 9.35 -41.23
CA ALA A 650 7.32 8.17 -41.43
C ALA A 650 6.10 8.12 -40.50
N GLN A 651 6.20 8.66 -39.29
CA GLN A 651 5.09 8.70 -38.33
C GLN A 651 4.04 9.76 -38.72
N GLN A 652 4.43 10.89 -39.29
CA GLN A 652 3.48 11.89 -39.80
C GLN A 652 2.71 11.43 -41.05
N LYS A 653 3.30 10.54 -41.88
CA LYS A 653 2.58 9.97 -43.03
C LYS A 653 1.63 8.83 -42.66
N ALA A 654 1.88 8.10 -41.58
CA ALA A 654 1.01 7.01 -41.12
C ALA A 654 -0.27 7.54 -40.44
N MET A 655 -0.24 8.74 -39.84
CA MET A 655 -1.42 9.35 -39.22
C MET A 655 -2.39 9.97 -40.24
N LYS A 656 -1.93 10.35 -41.44
CA LYS A 656 -2.80 10.89 -42.52
C LYS A 656 -3.58 9.84 -43.29
N SER A 657 -3.30 8.55 -43.12
CA SER A 657 -4.00 7.48 -43.84
C SER A 657 -5.17 6.83 -43.09
N LEU A 658 -5.51 7.29 -41.88
CA LEU A 658 -6.60 6.72 -41.04
C LEU A 658 -7.89 7.54 -41.01
N PHE A 659 -7.94 8.71 -41.64
CA PHE A 659 -9.17 9.47 -41.85
C PHE A 659 -9.33 9.74 -43.34
N GLY A 660 -9.96 8.80 -44.07
CA GLY A 660 -10.57 9.04 -45.37
C GLY A 660 -11.89 9.78 -45.12
N ASP A 661 -12.38 10.66 -45.99
CA ASP A 661 -12.70 10.64 -47.38
C ASP A 661 -13.16 12.04 -47.82
N ASP A 662 -12.93 12.24 -49.14
CA ASP A 662 -13.65 13.13 -50.05
C ASP A 662 -13.73 14.64 -49.79
N GLU A 663 -12.82 15.39 -50.40
CA GLU A 663 -13.18 16.26 -51.52
C GLU A 663 -11.91 16.91 -52.13
N LYS A 664 -11.82 16.88 -53.44
CA LYS A 664 -10.77 17.51 -54.24
C LYS A 664 -10.92 19.03 -54.20
N GLU A 665 -10.00 19.72 -53.52
CA GLU A 665 -9.60 21.04 -53.95
C GLU A 665 -8.10 21.22 -53.82
N THR A 666 -7.48 21.51 -54.96
CA THR A 666 -6.06 21.87 -55.12
C THR A 666 -5.82 23.24 -54.50
N GLY A 667 -5.26 23.26 -53.28
CA GLY A 667 -4.77 24.46 -52.65
C GLY A 667 -3.66 24.08 -51.67
N GLU A 668 -2.46 24.56 -51.89
CA GLU A 668 -1.37 24.48 -50.95
C GLU A 668 -1.82 25.05 -49.61
N GLU A 669 -2.07 24.15 -48.61
CA GLU A 669 -2.32 24.57 -47.22
C GLU A 669 -1.01 25.16 -46.67
N SER A 670 -0.86 26.48 -46.75
CA SER A 670 0.15 27.19 -45.97
C SER A 670 -0.23 27.06 -44.48
N GLU A 671 0.60 26.40 -43.69
CA GLU A 671 0.46 26.35 -42.24
C GLU A 671 0.36 27.79 -41.71
N ILE A 672 -0.79 28.12 -41.13
CA ILE A 672 -1.04 29.43 -40.52
C ILE A 672 -0.33 29.43 -39.16
N ILE A 673 0.88 29.98 -39.11
CA ILE A 673 1.58 30.15 -37.84
C ILE A 673 1.13 31.50 -37.26
N PRO A 674 0.42 31.53 -36.11
CA PRO A 674 0.00 32.77 -35.47
C PRO A 674 1.21 33.63 -35.10
N THR A 675 1.15 34.93 -35.38
CA THR A 675 2.23 35.87 -35.10
C THR A 675 1.82 36.78 -33.94
N LEU A 676 2.71 36.97 -32.97
CA LEU A 676 2.51 37.86 -31.84
C LEU A 676 3.06 39.26 -32.20
N GLU A 677 2.17 40.25 -32.22
CA GLU A 677 2.50 41.64 -32.48
C GLU A 677 2.55 42.47 -31.19
N PRO A 678 3.39 43.51 -31.09
CA PRO A 678 3.48 44.34 -29.90
C PRO A 678 2.17 45.10 -29.66
N LEU A 679 1.74 45.21 -28.40
CA LEU A 679 0.65 46.07 -27.98
C LEU A 679 1.02 47.54 -28.13
N PRO A 680 0.05 48.42 -28.42
CA PRO A 680 0.27 49.86 -28.36
C PRO A 680 0.73 50.26 -26.94
N PRO A 681 1.63 51.25 -26.78
CA PRO A 681 2.18 51.63 -25.48
C PRO A 681 1.12 52.01 -24.42
N ASN A 682 -0.05 52.40 -24.84
CA ASN A 682 -1.18 52.79 -23.95
C ASN A 682 -1.98 51.60 -23.42
N GLU A 683 -1.80 50.40 -23.97
CA GLU A 683 -2.56 49.17 -23.64
C GLU A 683 -1.69 48.11 -22.96
N VAL A 684 -0.39 48.37 -22.79
CA VAL A 684 0.50 47.43 -22.11
C VAL A 684 0.10 47.36 -20.63
N PRO A 685 -0.30 46.20 -20.10
CA PRO A 685 -0.66 46.05 -18.71
C PRO A 685 0.58 46.19 -17.83
N GLY A 686 0.42 46.86 -16.67
CA GLY A 686 1.48 46.89 -15.68
C GLY A 686 1.57 45.53 -14.97
N HIS A 687 2.68 44.84 -15.10
CA HIS A 687 2.92 43.59 -14.41
C HIS A 687 3.37 43.83 -12.98
N GLN A 688 2.90 42.95 -12.06
CA GLN A 688 3.44 42.93 -10.69
C GLN A 688 4.81 42.31 -10.73
N SER A 689 5.77 42.91 -10.03
CA SER A 689 7.11 42.36 -9.93
C SER A 689 7.12 40.94 -9.33
N VAL A 690 7.67 39.99 -10.04
CA VAL A 690 7.84 38.61 -9.60
C VAL A 690 9.29 38.39 -9.19
N PHE A 691 9.47 37.91 -7.94
CA PHE A 691 10.76 37.60 -7.39
C PHE A 691 11.12 36.13 -7.70
N MET A 692 12.17 35.95 -8.49
CA MET A 692 12.66 34.63 -8.93
C MET A 692 14.01 34.32 -8.30
N ASN A 693 14.38 33.02 -8.25
CA ASN A 693 15.62 32.53 -7.66
C ASN A 693 15.75 32.81 -6.16
N GLU A 694 14.83 32.27 -5.37
CA GLU A 694 14.84 32.41 -3.91
C GLU A 694 16.20 31.99 -3.32
N PRO A 695 16.91 32.88 -2.61
CA PRO A 695 18.21 32.60 -2.05
C PRO A 695 18.11 31.60 -0.87
N ARG A 696 19.12 30.74 -0.71
CA ARG A 696 19.25 29.95 0.51
C ARG A 696 19.71 30.88 1.65
N LEU A 697 19.10 30.75 2.82
CA LEU A 697 19.50 31.55 3.99
C LEU A 697 20.96 31.38 4.37
N SER A 698 21.59 30.22 4.07
CA SER A 698 23.00 29.97 4.24
C SER A 698 23.88 30.85 3.36
N ASP A 699 23.45 31.04 2.11
CA ASP A 699 24.18 31.81 1.12
C ASP A 699 24.00 33.31 1.41
N PHE A 700 22.78 33.68 1.78
CA PHE A 700 22.48 35.05 2.23
C PHE A 700 23.26 35.44 3.47
N LYS A 701 23.47 34.53 4.43
CA LYS A 701 24.35 34.77 5.58
C LYS A 701 25.76 35.14 5.13
N GLN A 702 26.33 34.50 4.10
CA GLN A 702 27.65 34.82 3.60
C GLN A 702 27.70 36.21 2.96
N VAL A 703 26.65 36.60 2.25
CA VAL A 703 26.53 37.97 1.68
C VAL A 703 26.50 39.01 2.79
N LEU A 704 25.67 38.80 3.86
CA LEU A 704 25.59 39.71 4.98
C LEU A 704 26.95 39.87 5.72
N LEU A 705 27.68 38.78 5.90
CA LEU A 705 29.02 38.80 6.52
C LEU A 705 30.03 39.55 5.69
N ARG A 706 29.97 39.46 4.34
CA ARG A 706 30.85 40.24 3.43
C ARG A 706 30.57 41.73 3.52
N GLU A 707 29.31 42.10 3.71
CA GLU A 707 28.85 43.48 3.89
C GLU A 707 29.05 44.03 5.33
N GLY A 708 29.65 43.23 6.21
CA GLY A 708 29.98 43.62 7.57
C GLY A 708 28.82 43.54 8.55
N ILE A 709 27.71 42.86 8.20
CA ILE A 709 26.57 42.63 9.06
C ILE A 709 26.76 41.28 9.77
N GLN A 710 26.77 41.28 11.09
CA GLN A 710 26.84 40.03 11.88
C GLN A 710 25.52 39.25 11.71
N ALA A 711 25.58 37.99 11.30
CA ALA A 711 24.44 37.15 11.08
C ALA A 711 24.67 35.74 11.63
N GLU A 712 23.76 35.27 12.48
CA GLU A 712 23.84 33.95 13.11
C GLU A 712 22.52 33.19 13.01
N PHE A 713 22.58 31.87 12.92
CA PHE A 713 21.37 31.02 12.95
C PHE A 713 21.00 30.69 14.39
N VAL A 714 19.77 31.05 14.77
CA VAL A 714 19.18 30.71 16.05
C VAL A 714 17.83 30.02 15.78
N GLY A 715 17.72 28.73 16.08
CA GLY A 715 16.48 27.99 15.89
C GLY A 715 15.94 27.96 14.45
N GLY A 716 16.82 27.95 13.43
CA GLY A 716 16.40 27.96 12.01
C GLY A 716 16.12 29.36 11.44
N VAL A 717 16.18 30.40 12.26
CA VAL A 717 16.02 31.82 11.87
C VAL A 717 17.39 32.47 11.79
N LEU A 718 17.64 33.26 10.76
CA LEU A 718 18.87 34.03 10.60
C LEU A 718 18.69 35.37 11.31
N VAL A 719 19.38 35.55 12.43
CA VAL A 719 19.35 36.79 13.24
C VAL A 719 20.53 37.68 12.85
N CYS A 720 20.22 38.92 12.45
CA CYS A 720 21.20 39.90 11.95
C CYS A 720 21.32 41.04 12.97
N ASN A 721 22.54 41.33 13.43
CA ASN A 721 22.87 42.37 14.42
C ASN A 721 21.96 42.35 15.68
N ASN A 722 21.39 41.21 16.06
CA ASN A 722 20.40 41.03 17.12
C ASN A 722 19.15 41.95 17.00
N GLN A 723 18.87 42.52 15.83
CA GLN A 723 17.76 43.48 15.64
C GLN A 723 16.82 43.03 14.52
N VAL A 724 17.29 42.26 13.57
CA VAL A 724 16.51 41.84 12.37
C VAL A 724 16.60 40.33 12.26
N ALA A 725 15.44 39.68 12.10
CA ALA A 725 15.32 38.24 11.86
C ALA A 725 14.88 37.99 10.41
N VAL A 726 15.57 37.09 9.73
CA VAL A 726 15.22 36.61 8.41
C VAL A 726 14.82 35.16 8.54
N ARG A 727 13.56 34.84 8.23
CA ARG A 727 13.05 33.47 8.35
C ARG A 727 12.30 33.04 7.11
N ARG A 728 12.22 31.74 6.92
CA ARG A 728 11.33 31.13 5.94
C ARG A 728 9.96 30.87 6.56
N THR A 729 8.89 31.40 5.95
CA THR A 729 7.52 31.17 6.42
C THR A 729 7.07 29.77 6.04
N GLU A 730 5.99 29.28 6.67
CA GLU A 730 5.38 27.97 6.34
C GLU A 730 4.92 27.88 4.86
N THR A 731 4.65 29.01 4.23
CA THR A 731 4.31 29.11 2.80
C THR A 731 5.53 29.07 1.88
N GLY A 732 6.75 28.90 2.43
CA GLY A 732 8.00 28.86 1.67
C GLY A 732 8.63 30.24 1.41
N ARG A 733 7.96 31.36 1.68
CA ARG A 733 8.46 32.71 1.42
C ARG A 733 9.44 33.18 2.49
N ILE A 734 10.41 34.01 2.09
CA ILE A 734 11.34 34.64 3.03
C ILE A 734 10.67 35.89 3.62
N GLY A 735 10.59 35.96 4.93
CA GLY A 735 10.08 37.09 5.69
C GLY A 735 11.19 37.78 6.48
N LEU A 736 11.16 39.13 6.50
CA LEU A 736 11.99 39.97 7.37
C LEU A 736 11.13 40.46 8.56
N GLU A 737 11.63 40.27 9.76
CA GLU A 737 11.01 40.75 10.99
C GLU A 737 12.04 41.49 11.84
N GLY A 738 11.69 42.64 12.37
CA GLY A 738 12.58 43.41 13.23
C GLY A 738 12.20 44.86 13.36
N CYS A 739 13.02 45.63 14.11
CA CYS A 739 12.84 47.08 14.24
C CYS A 739 13.16 47.78 12.91
N LEU A 740 12.37 48.76 12.52
CA LEU A 740 12.62 49.61 11.36
C LEU A 740 13.81 50.55 11.64
N CYS A 741 15.02 50.02 11.50
CA CYS A 741 16.29 50.70 11.63
C CYS A 741 17.03 50.76 10.29
N GLN A 742 18.15 51.47 10.25
CA GLN A 742 18.95 51.55 9.03
C GLN A 742 19.44 50.16 8.55
N ASP A 743 19.77 49.27 9.50
CA ASP A 743 20.19 47.90 9.19
C ASP A 743 19.05 47.08 8.58
N PHE A 744 17.78 47.30 9.04
CA PHE A 744 16.62 46.62 8.44
C PHE A 744 16.50 46.90 6.95
N TYR A 745 16.59 48.16 6.56
CA TYR A 745 16.48 48.55 5.16
C TYR A 745 17.69 48.06 4.35
N ARG A 746 18.90 48.11 4.91
CA ARG A 746 20.10 47.59 4.28
C ARG A 746 20.04 46.08 4.05
N ILE A 747 19.56 45.32 5.04
CA ILE A 747 19.37 43.86 4.93
C ILE A 747 18.28 43.53 3.89
N ARG A 748 17.21 44.31 3.87
CA ARG A 748 16.15 44.17 2.87
C ARG A 748 16.69 44.39 1.45
N ASP A 749 17.41 45.43 1.24
CA ASP A 749 17.94 45.78 -0.08
C ASP A 749 18.96 44.74 -0.56
N LEU A 750 19.84 44.27 0.32
CA LEU A 750 20.76 43.14 0.05
C LEU A 750 20.01 41.83 -0.24
N LEU A 751 18.86 41.61 0.41
CA LEU A 751 18.02 40.44 0.12
C LEU A 751 17.39 40.56 -1.27
N TYR A 752 16.89 41.74 -1.65
CA TYR A 752 16.30 41.97 -2.97
C TYR A 752 17.34 41.81 -4.10
N GLU A 753 18.59 42.17 -3.87
CA GLU A 753 19.68 41.97 -4.82
C GLU A 753 19.97 40.47 -5.09
N GLN A 754 19.56 39.58 -4.19
CA GLN A 754 19.71 38.14 -4.41
C GLN A 754 18.62 37.54 -5.29
N TYR A 755 17.52 38.26 -5.51
CA TYR A 755 16.43 37.86 -6.42
C TYR A 755 16.64 38.43 -7.81
N ALA A 756 16.27 37.66 -8.83
CA ALA A 756 15.98 38.22 -10.13
C ALA A 756 14.54 38.80 -10.08
N ILE A 757 14.38 40.05 -10.33
CA ILE A 757 13.08 40.73 -10.36
C ILE A 757 12.68 40.91 -11.83
N VAL A 758 11.54 40.30 -12.20
CA VAL A 758 10.99 40.35 -13.56
C VAL A 758 9.68 41.09 -13.58
#